data_a362d507fc70120e89f45b0ac7fbdd66
#
_entry.id   a362d507fc70120e89f45b0ac7fbdd66
#
_cell.length_a   1.000
_cell.length_b   1.000
_cell.length_c   1.000
_cell.angle_alpha   90.00
_cell.angle_beta   90.00
_cell.angle_gamma   90.00
#
_symmetry.space_group_name_H-M   'P 1'
#
loop_
_entity.id
_entity.type
_entity.pdbx_description
1 polymer ?
#
loop_
_entity_poly.entity_id
_entity_poly.type
_entity_poly.pdbx_seq_one_letter_code
_entity_poly.pdbx_strand_id
1 'polypeptide(L)'
;MKKTKNLFGKLICLALSAILAAAATPLSGLADVPANGEVPSDDVPYGLSYRFVTFDTIEITAYEGYESELTVPSYIDGFKVVGIRDFHTVYQYSNHSPGLKKVILPETVTYIADEAFEDGYYTKVHSALEEIVLPESLKTIGEYAFSGCGALKSIHFPAGLEQIAKGAFESCISLENVTFGGDGTYIHPNAFGAVNSSLSEGFAKFLYDEYYDWLWDDSTSDFFIWKNILLAYKGESKTPVIPSGVTAIGKNVFTRYDITGVTIPEGVKYIGQYAFWECKELKSVSFPKTLEQIDGTAFSDCEKLETVSFNEGLKRIGDNAFADCTALTSALLPEGLEELGECAFEYCENISQVNIPSSIVKADNVFYDSKWYNALPEDYELYYGSVFLGIIDNDYSDYPEELTIRPGTKTVYIEYDCDGLKKLNLPDGLETLIINGGDDLTELNVPESVNYIEVKKLYNLVSAKLPQTCTVADASFAYLPKLKTVNIPKGNPYLNAFAGCDALENITIPDDVLELGAIGGENLRTINLGNIRILGEGALSSSNLLTEVTLPDSLVAIEGGAFSGCTALKTVKGGKNVKTLGYGAFSGCGSLNDLGELEQSVTWTEHDSLAATGWYYNQPDGPVYFGKVAYCYKGKVPENTTLVIKEGTVAVAGAYITDQMEMTPHNMANFETPGLVGVVLPESCRLVDYYAFWGCEKLTSIDLGGAVIIDTMAFNNHGCKTINLPDSVRYIGDNAFSSGALEAVHLNNGLRYLENGAFFTYGKGKGMTVPESVTFIGSQAIGYYPPDPDDPFGGILTIDGFIITGAKGSEAESYATLNGFAFREGDESACTSHSFVSDTLSPTCVSEGYTVKTCTICGYTEISDRKGATGQHKEVSDASLEASCCSKGHTGGSHCASCGKVLSQASFTPALGHDWVISKLDDPSYVGYGVFDYVHYCRRCELRIYVNSAAPSSYYGDVDINGKVNSADALMVLQKVVELVTLTDEQQTRADVDADGKISSTDALYILQFTVGIINSFPADRK
;
A
#
# COMPACT_ATOMS: atom_id res chain seq x y z
N MET A 1 8.59 -1.91 5.86
CA MET A 1 7.74 -2.85 6.62
C MET A 1 6.28 -2.40 6.82
N LYS A 2 5.92 -1.09 6.81
CA LYS A 2 4.50 -0.66 6.91
C LYS A 2 3.76 -0.61 5.55
N LYS A 3 4.45 -0.50 4.43
CA LYS A 3 3.82 -0.49 3.09
C LYS A 3 3.38 -1.89 2.60
N THR A 4 3.99 -2.95 3.09
CA THR A 4 3.72 -4.33 2.64
C THR A 4 2.43 -4.94 3.18
N LYS A 5 1.91 -4.50 4.33
CA LYS A 5 0.64 -5.04 4.86
C LYS A 5 -0.61 -4.52 4.14
N ASN A 6 -0.56 -3.30 3.60
CA ASN A 6 -1.70 -2.71 2.87
C ASN A 6 -1.90 -3.28 1.46
N LEU A 7 -0.84 -3.78 0.88
CA LEU A 7 -0.92 -4.40 -0.44
C LEU A 7 -1.72 -5.71 -0.39
N PHE A 8 -1.55 -6.50 0.68
CA PHE A 8 -2.27 -7.77 0.87
C PHE A 8 -3.80 -7.56 0.95
N GLY A 9 -4.26 -6.51 1.64
CA GLY A 9 -5.68 -6.16 1.68
C GLY A 9 -6.26 -5.79 0.31
N LYS A 10 -5.54 -4.99 -0.47
CA LYS A 10 -5.97 -4.60 -1.84
C LYS A 10 -6.10 -5.79 -2.79
N LEU A 11 -5.23 -6.77 -2.66
CA LEU A 11 -5.18 -7.97 -3.48
C LEU A 11 -6.35 -8.91 -3.27
N ILE A 12 -6.64 -9.22 -2.01
CA ILE A 12 -7.77 -10.06 -1.64
C ILE A 12 -9.08 -9.39 -2.07
N CYS A 13 -9.18 -8.06 -1.95
CA CYS A 13 -10.32 -7.30 -2.43
C CYS A 13 -10.54 -7.45 -3.95
N LEU A 14 -9.47 -7.41 -4.74
CA LEU A 14 -9.55 -7.53 -6.20
C LEU A 14 -9.83 -8.97 -6.65
N ALA A 15 -9.20 -9.95 -6.01
CA ALA A 15 -9.48 -11.37 -6.27
C ALA A 15 -10.92 -11.72 -5.87
N LEU A 16 -11.44 -11.15 -4.78
CA LEU A 16 -12.82 -11.35 -4.34
C LEU A 16 -13.84 -10.68 -5.25
N SER A 17 -13.59 -9.46 -5.74
CA SER A 17 -14.53 -8.81 -6.68
C SER A 17 -14.63 -9.59 -7.99
N ALA A 18 -13.53 -10.17 -8.49
CA ALA A 18 -13.54 -11.04 -9.66
C ALA A 18 -14.22 -12.40 -9.39
N ILE A 19 -13.97 -13.02 -8.23
CA ILE A 19 -14.58 -14.31 -7.84
C ILE A 19 -16.07 -14.13 -7.48
N LEU A 20 -16.44 -13.00 -6.86
CA LEU A 20 -17.82 -12.69 -6.47
C LEU A 20 -18.69 -12.24 -7.65
N ALA A 21 -18.12 -11.59 -8.68
CA ALA A 21 -18.83 -11.28 -9.92
C ALA A 21 -19.29 -12.54 -10.67
N ALA A 22 -18.52 -13.64 -10.58
CA ALA A 22 -18.89 -14.94 -11.15
C ALA A 22 -20.06 -15.64 -10.44
N ALA A 23 -20.39 -15.22 -9.19
CA ALA A 23 -21.45 -15.83 -8.38
C ALA A 23 -22.73 -14.97 -8.25
N ALA A 24 -22.75 -13.74 -8.83
CA ALA A 24 -23.91 -12.86 -8.76
C ALA A 24 -24.82 -13.03 -9.96
N THR A 25 -26.11 -13.29 -9.71
CA THR A 25 -27.19 -13.12 -10.69
C THR A 25 -27.18 -11.69 -11.25
N PRO A 26 -27.62 -11.44 -12.50
CA PRO A 26 -27.40 -10.20 -13.23
C PRO A 26 -28.02 -9.00 -12.48
N LEU A 27 -27.20 -8.03 -12.12
CA LEU A 27 -27.62 -6.70 -11.68
C LEU A 27 -28.08 -5.91 -12.92
N SER A 28 -29.39 -5.82 -13.10
CA SER A 28 -30.02 -4.90 -14.06
C SER A 28 -29.81 -3.47 -13.53
N GLY A 29 -28.97 -2.68 -14.23
CA GLY A 29 -28.89 -1.24 -13.98
C GLY A 29 -27.54 -0.58 -14.08
N LEU A 30 -26.63 -1.05 -14.95
CA LEU A 30 -25.48 -0.28 -15.41
C LEU A 30 -25.62 -0.02 -16.90
N ALA A 31 -25.49 1.26 -17.29
CA ALA A 31 -25.65 1.74 -18.64
C ALA A 31 -24.75 0.99 -19.62
N ASP A 32 -25.38 0.58 -20.73
CA ASP A 32 -24.83 0.16 -22.00
C ASP A 32 -23.35 -0.21 -22.07
N VAL A 33 -23.05 -1.49 -21.80
CA VAL A 33 -21.87 -2.18 -22.30
C VAL A 33 -22.02 -2.32 -23.83
N PRO A 34 -21.04 -1.96 -24.66
CA PRO A 34 -21.14 -2.14 -26.08
C PRO A 34 -21.39 -3.60 -26.44
N ALA A 35 -22.34 -3.87 -27.33
CA ALA A 35 -22.88 -5.16 -27.67
C ALA A 35 -21.91 -6.13 -28.42
N ASN A 36 -20.60 -6.05 -28.25
CA ASN A 36 -19.59 -6.95 -28.85
C ASN A 36 -18.41 -7.27 -27.91
N GLY A 37 -18.55 -7.18 -26.59
CA GLY A 37 -17.51 -7.56 -25.66
C GLY A 37 -17.87 -8.87 -24.99
N GLU A 38 -17.20 -9.96 -25.32
CA GLU A 38 -17.07 -11.11 -24.43
C GLU A 38 -16.44 -10.60 -23.14
N VAL A 39 -17.19 -10.67 -22.05
CA VAL A 39 -16.65 -10.48 -20.70
C VAL A 39 -16.08 -11.84 -20.29
N PRO A 40 -14.77 -12.03 -20.21
CA PRO A 40 -14.21 -13.25 -19.64
C PRO A 40 -14.39 -13.16 -18.12
N SER A 41 -15.35 -13.87 -17.60
CA SER A 41 -15.72 -13.84 -16.18
C SER A 41 -14.83 -14.67 -15.27
N ASP A 42 -13.86 -15.44 -15.80
CA ASP A 42 -13.11 -16.42 -15.00
C ASP A 42 -11.56 -16.30 -15.10
N ASP A 43 -11.01 -15.29 -15.78
CA ASP A 43 -9.58 -15.25 -16.12
C ASP A 43 -8.81 -14.00 -15.65
N VAL A 44 -9.23 -13.32 -14.60
CA VAL A 44 -8.36 -12.30 -13.97
C VAL A 44 -7.32 -13.05 -13.14
N PRO A 45 -6.00 -12.94 -13.46
CA PRO A 45 -4.97 -13.58 -12.67
C PRO A 45 -5.03 -13.12 -11.22
N TYR A 46 -4.94 -14.07 -10.29
CA TYR A 46 -4.84 -13.77 -8.87
C TYR A 46 -3.63 -12.84 -8.63
N GLY A 47 -3.84 -11.80 -7.83
CA GLY A 47 -2.75 -10.95 -7.40
C GLY A 47 -2.45 -9.70 -8.24
N LEU A 48 -3.28 -9.29 -9.20
CA LEU A 48 -3.16 -8.02 -9.89
C LEU A 48 -3.78 -6.87 -9.07
N SER A 49 -3.00 -5.81 -8.82
CA SER A 49 -3.47 -4.53 -8.27
C SER A 49 -3.53 -3.47 -9.36
N TYR A 50 -4.47 -2.55 -9.23
CA TYR A 50 -4.62 -1.44 -10.17
C TYR A 50 -5.01 -0.13 -9.49
N ARG A 51 -4.85 0.99 -10.17
CA ARG A 51 -5.44 2.28 -9.78
C ARG A 51 -6.20 2.91 -10.95
N PHE A 52 -7.11 3.83 -10.64
CA PHE A 52 -7.87 4.53 -11.66
C PHE A 52 -7.01 5.62 -12.36
N VAL A 53 -7.09 5.64 -13.69
CA VAL A 53 -6.59 6.73 -14.53
C VAL A 53 -7.74 7.67 -14.90
N THR A 54 -8.90 7.07 -15.23
CA THR A 54 -10.16 7.79 -15.48
C THR A 54 -11.33 6.95 -14.92
N PHE A 55 -12.58 7.42 -15.10
CA PHE A 55 -13.77 6.67 -14.66
C PHE A 55 -13.92 5.27 -15.27
N ASP A 56 -13.35 5.01 -16.43
CA ASP A 56 -13.48 3.77 -17.20
C ASP A 56 -12.15 3.10 -17.52
N THR A 57 -11.02 3.69 -17.11
CA THR A 57 -9.68 3.15 -17.37
C THR A 57 -8.85 3.02 -16.11
N ILE A 58 -8.01 1.99 -16.10
CA ILE A 58 -7.09 1.66 -15.01
C ILE A 58 -5.68 1.42 -15.54
N GLU A 59 -4.70 1.56 -14.68
CA GLU A 59 -3.33 1.07 -14.90
C GLU A 59 -2.97 0.06 -13.81
N ILE A 60 -2.18 -0.95 -14.17
CA ILE A 60 -1.74 -1.99 -13.25
C ILE A 60 -0.58 -1.45 -12.41
N THR A 61 -0.64 -1.69 -11.09
CA THR A 61 0.33 -1.18 -10.12
C THR A 61 1.10 -2.26 -9.38
N ALA A 62 0.62 -3.51 -9.36
CA ALA A 62 1.36 -4.62 -8.76
C ALA A 62 0.88 -5.98 -9.25
N TYR A 63 1.73 -7.00 -9.08
CA TYR A 63 1.39 -8.40 -9.23
C TYR A 63 1.99 -9.23 -8.08
N GLU A 64 1.13 -9.87 -7.32
CA GLU A 64 1.50 -10.74 -6.19
C GLU A 64 1.17 -12.21 -6.42
N GLY A 65 0.91 -12.57 -7.68
CA GLY A 65 0.64 -13.96 -8.06
C GLY A 65 1.93 -14.80 -8.14
N TYR A 66 1.74 -16.10 -8.28
CA TYR A 66 2.80 -17.11 -8.25
C TYR A 66 3.15 -17.67 -9.62
N GLU A 67 2.48 -17.22 -10.66
CA GLU A 67 2.71 -17.72 -12.02
C GLU A 67 4.05 -17.21 -12.53
N SER A 68 4.80 -18.09 -13.19
CA SER A 68 6.02 -17.70 -13.89
C SER A 68 5.73 -16.95 -15.20
N GLU A 69 4.47 -17.04 -15.70
CA GLU A 69 3.97 -16.33 -16.89
C GLU A 69 2.67 -15.64 -16.56
N LEU A 70 2.60 -14.32 -16.76
CA LEU A 70 1.42 -13.50 -16.54
C LEU A 70 0.88 -12.97 -17.87
N THR A 71 -0.40 -13.23 -18.14
CA THR A 71 -1.15 -12.52 -19.19
C THR A 71 -2.04 -11.49 -18.53
N VAL A 72 -1.74 -10.21 -18.75
CA VAL A 72 -2.55 -9.10 -18.21
C VAL A 72 -3.84 -9.01 -19.01
N PRO A 73 -5.04 -9.03 -18.38
CA PRO A 73 -6.30 -8.94 -19.09
C PRO A 73 -6.57 -7.54 -19.64
N SER A 74 -7.33 -7.45 -20.73
CA SER A 74 -7.72 -6.14 -21.33
C SER A 74 -8.65 -5.32 -20.43
N TYR A 75 -9.42 -5.99 -19.55
CA TYR A 75 -10.36 -5.39 -18.62
C TYR A 75 -10.28 -6.11 -17.26
N ILE A 76 -10.37 -5.36 -16.18
CA ILE A 76 -10.50 -5.85 -14.80
C ILE A 76 -11.68 -5.15 -14.16
N ASP A 77 -12.63 -5.91 -13.60
CA ASP A 77 -13.86 -5.37 -12.99
C ASP A 77 -14.67 -4.43 -13.91
N GLY A 78 -14.59 -4.66 -15.23
CA GLY A 78 -15.23 -3.83 -16.23
C GLY A 78 -14.46 -2.58 -16.64
N PHE A 79 -13.28 -2.32 -16.05
CA PHE A 79 -12.41 -1.19 -16.36
C PHE A 79 -11.34 -1.59 -17.37
N LYS A 80 -11.13 -0.73 -18.38
CA LYS A 80 -10.15 -0.96 -19.44
C LYS A 80 -8.73 -0.73 -18.90
N VAL A 81 -7.84 -1.71 -19.05
CA VAL A 81 -6.42 -1.60 -18.72
C VAL A 81 -5.70 -0.82 -19.82
N VAL A 82 -5.14 0.36 -19.50
CA VAL A 82 -4.51 1.24 -20.48
C VAL A 82 -3.02 1.48 -20.25
N GLY A 83 -2.50 1.13 -19.08
CA GLY A 83 -1.11 1.37 -18.70
C GLY A 83 -0.59 0.39 -17.66
N ILE A 84 0.73 0.40 -17.50
CA ILE A 84 1.45 -0.29 -16.43
C ILE A 84 2.25 0.77 -15.69
N ARG A 85 2.17 0.78 -14.34
CA ARG A 85 2.92 1.72 -13.48
C ARG A 85 3.28 1.04 -12.17
N ASP A 86 4.49 1.32 -11.63
CA ASP A 86 4.95 0.81 -10.33
C ASP A 86 4.64 -0.70 -10.16
N PHE A 87 4.91 -1.50 -11.22
CA PHE A 87 4.58 -2.91 -11.26
C PHE A 87 5.47 -3.68 -10.29
N HIS A 88 5.16 -3.56 -8.99
CA HIS A 88 5.90 -4.27 -7.95
C HIS A 88 5.42 -5.71 -7.85
N THR A 89 6.35 -6.66 -7.96
CA THR A 89 6.08 -8.02 -7.51
C THR A 89 6.45 -8.08 -6.03
N VAL A 90 5.50 -8.41 -5.16
CA VAL A 90 5.76 -8.42 -3.72
C VAL A 90 6.74 -9.52 -3.34
N TYR A 91 7.71 -9.13 -2.53
CA TYR A 91 8.74 -10.01 -2.00
C TYR A 91 8.10 -11.11 -1.16
N GLN A 92 8.10 -12.32 -1.66
CA GLN A 92 7.90 -13.47 -0.80
C GLN A 92 9.22 -13.83 -0.13
N TYR A 93 9.21 -13.90 1.20
CA TYR A 93 10.36 -14.33 2.03
C TYR A 93 10.78 -15.79 1.78
N SER A 94 10.26 -16.45 0.74
CA SER A 94 10.66 -17.80 0.38
C SER A 94 11.69 -17.77 -0.75
N ASN A 95 12.87 -18.30 -0.48
CA ASN A 95 13.97 -18.47 -1.45
C ASN A 95 13.63 -19.37 -2.67
N HIS A 96 12.36 -19.69 -2.94
CA HIS A 96 11.95 -20.73 -3.88
C HIS A 96 10.81 -20.30 -4.82
N SER A 97 10.34 -19.04 -4.82
CA SER A 97 9.43 -18.58 -5.86
C SER A 97 10.19 -18.53 -7.19
N PRO A 98 9.66 -19.11 -8.29
CA PRO A 98 10.33 -19.09 -9.60
C PRO A 98 10.51 -17.68 -10.17
N GLY A 99 9.90 -16.67 -9.56
CA GLY A 99 9.84 -15.30 -10.07
C GLY A 99 8.97 -15.21 -11.34
N LEU A 100 8.45 -14.04 -11.62
CA LEU A 100 7.72 -13.77 -12.86
C LEU A 100 8.72 -13.71 -14.03
N LYS A 101 8.68 -14.71 -14.93
CA LYS A 101 9.61 -14.84 -16.07
C LYS A 101 9.09 -14.24 -17.35
N LYS A 102 7.76 -14.19 -17.50
CA LYS A 102 7.12 -13.72 -18.73
C LYS A 102 5.88 -12.90 -18.44
N VAL A 103 5.77 -11.74 -19.11
CA VAL A 103 4.59 -10.88 -19.07
C VAL A 103 4.06 -10.67 -20.48
N ILE A 104 2.75 -10.85 -20.65
CA ILE A 104 2.04 -10.57 -21.92
C ILE A 104 1.07 -9.43 -21.67
N LEU A 105 1.30 -8.30 -22.32
CA LEU A 105 0.44 -7.12 -22.21
C LEU A 105 -0.67 -7.12 -23.26
N PRO A 106 -1.90 -6.69 -22.91
CA PRO A 106 -3.03 -6.69 -23.83
C PRO A 106 -2.98 -5.50 -24.82
N GLU A 107 -3.69 -5.63 -25.94
CA GLU A 107 -3.82 -4.59 -26.98
C GLU A 107 -4.55 -3.32 -26.51
N THR A 108 -4.93 -3.23 -25.25
CA THR A 108 -5.51 -2.03 -24.64
C THR A 108 -4.48 -1.13 -23.98
N VAL A 109 -3.28 -1.65 -23.69
CA VAL A 109 -2.18 -0.91 -23.07
C VAL A 109 -1.53 0.00 -24.13
N THR A 110 -1.42 1.29 -23.78
CA THR A 110 -0.86 2.33 -24.66
C THR A 110 0.42 2.94 -24.11
N TYR A 111 0.72 2.74 -22.82
CA TYR A 111 1.96 3.22 -22.20
C TYR A 111 2.44 2.28 -21.10
N ILE A 112 3.75 2.30 -20.90
CA ILE A 112 4.44 1.77 -19.72
C ILE A 112 5.04 3.01 -19.06
N ALA A 113 4.67 3.26 -17.80
CA ALA A 113 5.06 4.47 -17.08
C ALA A 113 6.54 4.44 -16.65
N ASP A 114 7.02 5.55 -16.12
CA ASP A 114 8.36 5.65 -15.54
C ASP A 114 8.50 4.63 -14.40
N GLU A 115 9.68 3.98 -14.32
CA GLU A 115 10.06 3.00 -13.28
C GLU A 115 9.12 1.77 -13.17
N ALA A 116 8.24 1.53 -14.17
CA ALA A 116 7.16 0.55 -14.08
C ALA A 116 7.62 -0.88 -13.71
N PHE A 117 8.76 -1.33 -14.19
CA PHE A 117 9.39 -2.62 -13.88
C PHE A 117 10.80 -2.45 -13.30
N GLU A 118 11.09 -1.31 -12.66
CA GLU A 118 12.41 -1.05 -12.11
C GLU A 118 12.74 -2.02 -10.96
N ASP A 119 13.90 -2.68 -11.02
CA ASP A 119 14.43 -3.50 -9.93
C ASP A 119 15.33 -2.65 -9.02
N GLY A 120 14.69 -1.98 -8.06
CA GLY A 120 15.38 -1.10 -7.12
C GLY A 120 16.40 -1.86 -6.23
N TYR A 121 17.44 -1.17 -5.75
CA TYR A 121 18.56 -1.69 -4.96
C TYR A 121 18.16 -2.58 -3.74
N TYR A 122 16.90 -2.53 -3.34
CA TYR A 122 16.32 -3.30 -2.23
C TYR A 122 15.30 -4.37 -2.66
N THR A 123 14.95 -4.45 -3.94
CA THR A 123 13.94 -5.38 -4.47
C THR A 123 14.56 -6.19 -5.61
N LYS A 124 15.03 -7.42 -5.35
CA LYS A 124 15.64 -8.31 -6.38
C LYS A 124 14.60 -9.10 -7.19
N VAL A 125 13.45 -8.53 -7.51
CA VAL A 125 12.30 -9.31 -7.96
C VAL A 125 12.16 -9.35 -9.48
N HIS A 126 12.46 -8.26 -10.19
CA HIS A 126 12.42 -8.21 -11.64
C HIS A 126 13.68 -8.78 -12.31
N SER A 127 14.68 -9.13 -11.51
CA SER A 127 15.85 -9.87 -11.99
C SER A 127 15.50 -11.23 -12.64
N ALA A 128 14.27 -11.73 -12.45
CA ALA A 128 13.78 -12.98 -13.04
C ALA A 128 13.05 -12.82 -14.37
N LEU A 129 12.62 -11.62 -14.77
CA LEU A 129 11.85 -11.38 -16.00
C LEU A 129 12.71 -11.68 -17.24
N GLU A 130 12.40 -12.78 -17.95
CA GLU A 130 13.14 -13.24 -19.13
C GLU A 130 12.54 -12.75 -20.45
N GLU A 131 11.21 -12.51 -20.50
CA GLU A 131 10.47 -12.14 -21.70
C GLU A 131 9.32 -11.19 -21.35
N ILE A 132 9.11 -10.15 -22.18
CA ILE A 132 7.89 -9.35 -22.18
C ILE A 132 7.35 -9.24 -23.61
N VAL A 133 6.04 -9.47 -23.78
CA VAL A 133 5.33 -9.30 -25.04
C VAL A 133 4.59 -7.97 -25.03
N LEU A 134 5.05 -7.04 -25.87
CA LEU A 134 4.48 -5.70 -25.99
C LEU A 134 3.38 -5.68 -27.05
N PRO A 135 2.24 -5.00 -26.80
CA PRO A 135 1.14 -4.90 -27.75
C PRO A 135 1.43 -3.90 -28.88
N GLU A 136 0.79 -4.07 -30.03
CA GLU A 136 0.91 -3.13 -31.17
C GLU A 136 0.33 -1.73 -30.86
N SER A 137 -0.51 -1.61 -29.86
CA SER A 137 -1.10 -0.36 -29.38
C SER A 137 -0.13 0.52 -28.57
N LEU A 138 1.00 -0.03 -28.11
CA LEU A 138 1.95 0.65 -27.22
C LEU A 138 2.57 1.86 -27.92
N LYS A 139 2.54 3.03 -27.26
CA LYS A 139 3.05 4.33 -27.74
C LYS A 139 4.33 4.75 -27.04
N THR A 140 4.39 4.58 -25.72
CA THR A 140 5.49 5.11 -24.93
C THR A 140 6.00 4.10 -23.91
N ILE A 141 7.32 4.09 -23.71
CA ILE A 141 8.00 3.41 -22.62
C ILE A 141 8.72 4.50 -21.85
N GLY A 142 8.39 4.63 -20.56
CA GLY A 142 8.80 5.67 -19.63
C GLY A 142 10.27 5.59 -19.21
N GLU A 143 10.71 6.58 -18.43
CA GLU A 143 12.07 6.62 -17.87
C GLU A 143 12.28 5.46 -16.91
N TYR A 144 13.43 4.78 -17.01
CA TYR A 144 13.82 3.64 -16.16
C TYR A 144 12.81 2.47 -16.13
N ALA A 145 11.85 2.41 -17.05
CA ALA A 145 10.71 1.49 -17.02
C ALA A 145 11.08 0.01 -16.85
N PHE A 146 12.24 -0.44 -17.35
CA PHE A 146 12.79 -1.80 -17.19
C PHE A 146 14.19 -1.77 -16.59
N SER A 147 14.56 -0.71 -15.88
CA SER A 147 15.88 -0.61 -15.23
C SER A 147 16.09 -1.77 -14.27
N GLY A 148 17.24 -2.43 -14.35
CA GLY A 148 17.56 -3.57 -13.48
C GLY A 148 16.96 -4.93 -13.90
N CYS A 149 16.13 -5.02 -14.96
CA CYS A 149 15.60 -6.30 -15.47
C CYS A 149 16.72 -7.20 -16.01
N GLY A 150 17.57 -7.70 -15.13
CA GLY A 150 18.83 -8.38 -15.46
C GLY A 150 18.68 -9.71 -16.20
N ALA A 151 17.53 -10.39 -16.14
CA ALA A 151 17.27 -11.66 -16.85
C ALA A 151 16.61 -11.48 -18.22
N LEU A 152 16.18 -10.27 -18.60
CA LEU A 152 15.49 -9.99 -19.87
C LEU A 152 16.41 -10.25 -21.05
N LYS A 153 16.08 -11.26 -21.90
CA LYS A 153 16.94 -11.76 -22.98
C LYS A 153 16.63 -11.13 -24.34
N SER A 154 15.36 -10.81 -24.58
CA SER A 154 14.91 -10.26 -25.85
C SER A 154 13.72 -9.34 -25.68
N ILE A 155 13.61 -8.36 -26.59
CA ILE A 155 12.45 -7.50 -26.68
C ILE A 155 12.15 -7.15 -28.15
N HIS A 156 10.85 -7.15 -28.48
CA HIS A 156 10.35 -6.68 -29.77
C HIS A 156 9.50 -5.43 -29.59
N PHE A 157 9.93 -4.33 -30.17
CA PHE A 157 9.19 -3.07 -30.14
C PHE A 157 8.19 -3.00 -31.28
N PRO A 158 6.90 -2.69 -31.02
CA PRO A 158 5.87 -2.63 -32.04
C PRO A 158 6.10 -1.46 -33.02
N ALA A 159 5.54 -1.58 -34.24
CA ALA A 159 5.72 -0.57 -35.28
C ALA A 159 5.14 0.81 -34.91
N GLY A 160 4.14 0.82 -34.02
CA GLY A 160 3.47 2.03 -33.55
C GLY A 160 4.11 2.72 -32.38
N LEU A 161 5.23 2.21 -31.83
CA LEU A 161 5.92 2.79 -30.69
C LEU A 161 6.54 4.15 -31.06
N GLU A 162 6.21 5.18 -30.32
CA GLU A 162 6.62 6.56 -30.58
C GLU A 162 7.88 6.95 -29.79
N GLN A 163 8.01 6.47 -28.53
CA GLN A 163 9.11 6.87 -27.66
C GLN A 163 9.61 5.74 -26.73
N ILE A 164 10.95 5.66 -26.59
CA ILE A 164 11.66 4.95 -25.51
C ILE A 164 12.46 5.99 -24.75
N ALA A 165 12.12 6.19 -23.47
CA ALA A 165 12.67 7.27 -22.65
C ALA A 165 14.05 6.93 -22.04
N LYS A 166 14.59 7.85 -21.25
CA LYS A 166 15.89 7.77 -20.58
C LYS A 166 15.96 6.56 -19.66
N GLY A 167 17.07 5.82 -19.69
CA GLY A 167 17.33 4.70 -18.79
C GLY A 167 16.33 3.53 -18.90
N ALA A 168 15.39 3.56 -19.85
CA ALA A 168 14.28 2.58 -19.94
C ALA A 168 14.73 1.10 -19.83
N PHE A 169 15.94 0.78 -20.29
CA PHE A 169 16.57 -0.56 -20.22
C PHE A 169 17.95 -0.50 -19.56
N GLU A 170 18.17 0.41 -18.63
CA GLU A 170 19.42 0.49 -17.89
C GLU A 170 19.62 -0.80 -17.06
N SER A 171 20.85 -1.32 -17.04
CA SER A 171 21.19 -2.55 -16.29
C SER A 171 20.45 -3.84 -16.72
N CYS A 172 19.85 -3.88 -17.93
CA CYS A 172 19.32 -5.12 -18.52
C CYS A 172 20.46 -6.02 -19.02
N ILE A 173 21.18 -6.64 -18.09
CA ILE A 173 22.48 -7.30 -18.33
C ILE A 173 22.45 -8.54 -19.21
N SER A 174 21.26 -9.15 -19.43
CA SER A 174 21.08 -10.34 -20.30
C SER A 174 20.43 -10.03 -21.64
N LEU A 175 20.15 -8.76 -21.94
CA LEU A 175 19.44 -8.37 -23.16
C LEU A 175 20.31 -8.55 -24.41
N GLU A 176 20.03 -9.61 -25.20
CA GLU A 176 20.80 -10.01 -26.37
C GLU A 176 20.14 -9.62 -27.70
N ASN A 177 18.80 -9.63 -27.73
CA ASN A 177 18.04 -9.45 -28.97
C ASN A 177 17.05 -8.29 -28.84
N VAL A 178 17.28 -7.24 -29.60
CA VAL A 178 16.39 -6.09 -29.71
C VAL A 178 15.94 -5.94 -31.16
N THR A 179 14.61 -5.98 -31.37
CA THR A 179 14.04 -5.84 -32.72
C THR A 179 12.95 -4.75 -32.75
N PHE A 180 12.79 -4.11 -33.89
CA PHE A 180 11.85 -3.01 -34.10
C PHE A 180 10.90 -3.37 -35.26
N GLY A 181 9.60 -3.19 -35.04
CA GLY A 181 8.56 -3.31 -36.08
C GLY A 181 8.55 -2.14 -37.06
N GLY A 182 9.09 -0.98 -36.64
CA GLY A 182 9.18 0.24 -37.47
C GLY A 182 10.45 1.07 -37.20
N ASP A 183 10.68 2.08 -38.04
CA ASP A 183 11.85 2.96 -37.92
C ASP A 183 11.53 4.33 -37.32
N GLY A 184 10.27 4.60 -36.93
CA GLY A 184 9.79 5.91 -36.47
C GLY A 184 9.97 6.18 -34.96
N THR A 185 10.40 5.19 -34.18
CA THR A 185 10.52 5.31 -32.74
C THR A 185 11.66 6.26 -32.36
N TYR A 186 11.36 7.27 -31.54
CA TYR A 186 12.39 8.06 -30.87
C TYR A 186 13.02 7.23 -29.74
N ILE A 187 14.32 7.03 -29.80
CA ILE A 187 15.07 6.31 -28.77
C ILE A 187 15.96 7.34 -28.06
N HIS A 188 15.70 7.52 -26.75
CA HIS A 188 16.57 8.34 -25.92
C HIS A 188 17.99 7.74 -25.91
N PRO A 189 19.06 8.54 -26.12
CA PRO A 189 20.42 8.00 -26.19
C PRO A 189 20.91 7.24 -24.97
N ASN A 190 20.33 7.50 -23.81
CA ASN A 190 20.59 6.77 -22.57
C ASN A 190 19.56 5.65 -22.31
N ALA A 191 18.67 5.32 -23.26
CA ALA A 191 17.63 4.32 -23.05
C ALA A 191 18.18 2.93 -22.66
N PHE A 192 19.37 2.58 -23.15
CA PHE A 192 20.06 1.31 -22.94
C PHE A 192 21.37 1.51 -22.17
N GLY A 193 21.33 2.26 -21.06
CA GLY A 193 22.49 2.46 -20.19
C GLY A 193 22.95 1.17 -19.50
N ALA A 194 24.26 0.94 -19.39
CA ALA A 194 24.89 -0.13 -18.61
C ALA A 194 24.37 -1.56 -18.86
N VAL A 195 24.57 -2.09 -20.04
CA VAL A 195 24.25 -3.47 -20.39
C VAL A 195 25.55 -4.33 -20.41
N ASN A 196 25.49 -5.55 -19.87
CA ASN A 196 26.63 -6.36 -19.43
C ASN A 196 27.72 -6.68 -20.48
N SER A 197 28.95 -6.80 -19.97
CA SER A 197 30.22 -7.05 -20.62
C SER A 197 30.48 -8.47 -21.10
N SER A 198 29.65 -9.47 -20.76
CA SER A 198 29.96 -10.90 -20.97
C SER A 198 29.39 -11.53 -22.24
N LEU A 199 28.66 -10.77 -23.08
CA LEU A 199 27.89 -11.35 -24.18
C LEU A 199 28.58 -11.24 -25.55
N SER A 200 28.69 -12.38 -26.22
CA SER A 200 29.17 -12.53 -27.60
C SER A 200 28.07 -12.16 -28.58
N GLU A 201 28.29 -11.19 -29.44
CA GLU A 201 27.47 -10.89 -30.65
C GLU A 201 26.12 -10.21 -30.50
N GLY A 202 25.61 -9.81 -29.29
CA GLY A 202 24.39 -9.07 -29.11
C GLY A 202 24.59 -7.57 -28.93
N PHE A 203 23.50 -6.82 -29.06
CA PHE A 203 23.43 -5.37 -28.85
C PHE A 203 23.86 -4.94 -27.43
N ALA A 204 23.63 -5.79 -26.44
CA ALA A 204 23.85 -5.55 -25.03
C ALA A 204 25.33 -5.52 -24.57
N LYS A 205 26.27 -5.91 -25.43
CA LYS A 205 27.70 -6.10 -25.11
C LYS A 205 28.49 -4.82 -24.84
N PHE A 206 27.89 -3.63 -25.03
CA PHE A 206 28.68 -2.44 -25.31
C PHE A 206 28.77 -1.38 -24.20
N LEU A 207 28.20 -1.53 -23.03
CA LEU A 207 28.00 -0.37 -22.17
C LEU A 207 28.60 -0.42 -20.76
N TYR A 208 29.37 -1.44 -20.37
CA TYR A 208 30.09 -1.39 -19.08
C TYR A 208 31.37 -2.23 -19.07
N ASP A 209 32.55 -1.65 -19.05
CA ASP A 209 33.63 -1.87 -18.10
C ASP A 209 34.91 -1.10 -18.45
N GLU A 210 35.66 -0.67 -17.46
CA GLU A 210 36.92 0.07 -17.58
C GLU A 210 38.09 -0.79 -18.17
N TYR A 211 37.88 -2.02 -18.65
CA TYR A 211 38.94 -3.01 -18.94
C TYR A 211 38.81 -3.79 -20.25
N TYR A 212 38.15 -3.30 -21.35
CA TYR A 212 37.87 -4.16 -22.51
C TYR A 212 38.56 -3.82 -23.81
N ASP A 213 39.84 -4.30 -23.97
CA ASP A 213 40.55 -4.39 -25.26
C ASP A 213 39.99 -5.46 -26.21
N TRP A 214 39.09 -6.36 -25.79
CA TRP A 214 38.71 -7.55 -26.56
C TRP A 214 37.30 -7.51 -27.20
N LEU A 215 36.56 -6.42 -26.99
CA LEU A 215 35.17 -6.24 -27.45
C LEU A 215 35.00 -5.82 -28.88
N TRP A 216 36.06 -5.36 -29.48
CA TRP A 216 36.01 -4.90 -30.85
C TRP A 216 36.49 -6.04 -31.72
N ASP A 217 35.55 -6.58 -32.60
CA ASP A 217 36.06 -7.38 -33.70
C ASP A 217 37.06 -6.53 -34.52
N ASP A 218 37.78 -7.13 -35.47
CA ASP A 218 38.81 -6.48 -36.30
C ASP A 218 38.37 -5.20 -37.04
N SER A 219 37.34 -4.48 -36.54
CA SER A 219 36.88 -3.22 -37.13
C SER A 219 37.97 -2.14 -36.95
N THR A 220 38.35 -1.50 -38.01
CA THR A 220 39.35 -0.40 -38.05
C THR A 220 38.78 0.93 -37.51
N SER A 221 37.55 0.98 -37.00
CA SER A 221 36.90 2.20 -36.51
C SER A 221 37.18 2.42 -35.02
N ASP A 222 37.55 3.62 -34.62
CA ASP A 222 37.69 4.01 -33.21
C ASP A 222 36.32 4.29 -32.55
N PHE A 223 35.23 4.26 -33.33
CA PHE A 223 33.89 4.64 -32.90
C PHE A 223 32.91 3.49 -33.12
N PHE A 224 32.13 3.17 -32.10
CA PHE A 224 30.99 2.27 -32.22
C PHE A 224 29.68 3.11 -32.33
N ILE A 225 28.97 2.93 -33.45
CA ILE A 225 27.77 3.69 -33.75
C ILE A 225 26.62 2.72 -34.09
N TRP A 226 25.48 2.88 -33.37
CA TRP A 226 24.25 2.11 -33.60
C TRP A 226 23.06 3.05 -33.82
N LYS A 227 22.25 2.84 -34.83
CA LYS A 227 21.12 3.71 -35.20
C LYS A 227 21.46 5.22 -35.14
N ASN A 228 22.66 5.61 -35.62
CA ASN A 228 23.20 6.96 -35.59
C ASN A 228 23.52 7.50 -34.17
N ILE A 229 23.48 6.69 -33.14
CA ILE A 229 23.91 7.00 -31.77
C ILE A 229 25.33 6.51 -31.57
N LEU A 230 26.25 7.37 -31.15
CA LEU A 230 27.61 7.00 -30.77
C LEU A 230 27.56 6.39 -29.35
N LEU A 231 27.84 5.11 -29.23
CA LEU A 231 27.75 4.37 -27.99
C LEU A 231 29.10 4.13 -27.30
N ALA A 232 30.22 4.07 -28.04
CA ALA A 232 31.53 3.91 -27.44
C ALA A 232 32.65 4.49 -28.32
N TYR A 233 33.78 4.83 -27.66
CA TYR A 233 35.03 5.27 -28.27
C TYR A 233 36.21 4.49 -27.71
N LYS A 234 37.15 4.02 -28.57
CA LYS A 234 38.40 3.30 -28.19
C LYS A 234 39.71 3.92 -28.70
N GLY A 235 39.55 5.09 -29.38
CA GLY A 235 40.71 5.71 -30.00
C GLY A 235 41.66 6.39 -29.00
N GLU A 236 42.94 6.54 -29.41
CA GLU A 236 43.96 7.22 -28.61
C GLU A 236 44.10 8.73 -28.96
N SER A 237 43.26 9.24 -29.86
CA SER A 237 43.33 10.64 -30.28
C SER A 237 43.03 11.61 -29.14
N LYS A 238 43.91 12.58 -28.91
CA LYS A 238 43.68 13.68 -27.97
C LYS A 238 42.63 14.68 -28.46
N THR A 239 42.28 14.61 -29.74
CA THR A 239 41.26 15.47 -30.38
C THR A 239 40.41 14.62 -31.34
N PRO A 240 39.56 13.71 -30.80
CA PRO A 240 38.73 12.86 -31.64
C PRO A 240 37.77 13.67 -32.52
N VAL A 241 37.54 13.18 -33.74
CA VAL A 241 36.59 13.75 -34.70
C VAL A 241 35.46 12.74 -34.86
N ILE A 242 34.30 13.06 -34.26
CA ILE A 242 33.13 12.18 -34.33
C ILE A 242 32.64 12.09 -35.77
N PRO A 243 32.38 10.89 -36.34
CA PRO A 243 31.91 10.71 -37.70
C PRO A 243 30.64 11.47 -38.05
N SER A 244 30.55 11.96 -39.31
CA SER A 244 29.31 12.53 -39.80
C SER A 244 28.19 11.49 -39.87
N GLY A 245 26.92 11.91 -39.61
CA GLY A 245 25.77 11.02 -39.53
C GLY A 245 25.40 10.58 -38.09
N VAL A 246 26.24 10.86 -37.11
CA VAL A 246 25.89 10.72 -35.70
C VAL A 246 24.85 11.79 -35.33
N THR A 247 23.74 11.35 -34.72
CA THR A 247 22.66 12.21 -34.24
C THR A 247 22.64 12.39 -32.75
N ALA A 248 23.29 11.48 -32.01
CA ALA A 248 23.42 11.56 -30.55
C ALA A 248 24.73 10.95 -30.07
N ILE A 249 25.27 11.46 -28.96
CA ILE A 249 26.37 10.88 -28.18
C ILE A 249 25.77 10.23 -26.97
N GLY A 250 25.98 8.93 -26.77
CA GLY A 250 25.41 8.15 -25.67
C GLY A 250 26.08 8.39 -24.32
N LYS A 251 25.59 7.68 -23.32
CA LYS A 251 26.09 7.71 -21.94
C LYS A 251 27.56 7.21 -21.88
N ASN A 252 28.41 7.87 -21.07
CA ASN A 252 29.78 7.46 -20.76
C ASN A 252 30.77 7.38 -21.92
N VAL A 253 30.49 7.84 -23.14
CA VAL A 253 31.30 7.61 -24.35
C VAL A 253 32.75 8.05 -24.22
N PHE A 254 33.03 9.20 -23.61
CA PHE A 254 34.37 9.76 -23.40
C PHE A 254 34.72 9.91 -21.91
N THR A 255 34.00 9.27 -21.01
CA THR A 255 34.25 9.36 -19.55
C THR A 255 35.71 9.06 -19.21
N ARG A 256 36.38 10.02 -18.49
CA ARG A 256 37.77 9.93 -18.04
C ARG A 256 38.80 9.81 -19.14
N TYR A 257 38.48 10.15 -20.39
CA TYR A 257 39.46 10.21 -21.47
C TYR A 257 40.34 11.48 -21.37
N ASP A 258 41.63 11.30 -21.61
CA ASP A 258 42.61 12.37 -21.63
C ASP A 258 42.54 13.21 -22.93
N ILE A 259 41.32 13.53 -23.38
CA ILE A 259 41.15 14.36 -24.59
C ILE A 259 41.34 15.85 -24.28
N THR A 260 41.94 16.57 -25.18
CA THR A 260 42.18 18.02 -25.06
C THR A 260 41.15 18.85 -25.85
N GLY A 261 40.38 18.22 -26.72
CA GLY A 261 39.33 18.80 -27.52
C GLY A 261 38.56 17.72 -28.25
N VAL A 262 37.35 18.01 -28.71
CA VAL A 262 36.49 17.10 -29.48
C VAL A 262 35.80 17.87 -30.61
N THR A 263 35.70 17.25 -31.80
CA THR A 263 34.89 17.81 -32.90
C THR A 263 33.59 17.06 -33.00
N ILE A 264 32.49 17.76 -32.66
CA ILE A 264 31.12 17.24 -32.71
C ILE A 264 30.51 17.68 -34.05
N PRO A 265 30.05 16.75 -34.91
CA PRO A 265 29.56 17.08 -36.25
C PRO A 265 28.16 17.71 -36.21
N GLU A 266 27.82 18.46 -37.25
CA GLU A 266 26.44 18.87 -37.54
C GLU A 266 25.56 17.63 -37.72
N GLY A 267 24.38 17.66 -37.13
CA GLY A 267 23.44 16.52 -37.04
C GLY A 267 23.27 15.99 -35.64
N VAL A 268 24.26 16.19 -34.75
CA VAL A 268 24.14 15.82 -33.34
C VAL A 268 23.14 16.73 -32.64
N LYS A 269 22.12 16.16 -32.09
CA LYS A 269 21.03 16.82 -31.34
C LYS A 269 21.12 16.65 -29.85
N TYR A 270 21.82 15.57 -29.39
CA TYR A 270 21.79 15.10 -28.02
C TYR A 270 23.19 14.68 -27.55
N ILE A 271 23.57 15.09 -26.32
CA ILE A 271 24.75 14.62 -25.60
C ILE A 271 24.29 13.97 -24.31
N GLY A 272 24.59 12.68 -24.12
CA GLY A 272 24.12 11.84 -23.04
C GLY A 272 24.80 12.08 -21.70
N GLN A 273 24.23 11.49 -20.68
CA GLN A 273 24.70 11.56 -19.30
C GLN A 273 26.14 11.02 -19.17
N TYR A 274 27.00 11.72 -18.42
CA TYR A 274 28.42 11.37 -18.24
C TYR A 274 29.24 11.31 -19.53
N ALA A 275 28.75 11.76 -20.66
CA ALA A 275 29.41 11.56 -21.94
C ALA A 275 30.88 12.04 -21.99
N PHE A 276 31.22 13.08 -21.27
CA PHE A 276 32.56 13.64 -21.12
C PHE A 276 32.96 13.85 -19.65
N TRP A 277 32.34 13.11 -18.74
CA TRP A 277 32.60 13.21 -17.31
C TRP A 277 34.08 12.93 -16.98
N GLU A 278 34.68 13.78 -16.09
CA GLU A 278 36.09 13.71 -15.72
C GLU A 278 37.07 13.77 -16.92
N CYS A 279 36.71 14.40 -18.04
CA CYS A 279 37.67 14.70 -19.10
C CYS A 279 38.59 15.88 -18.68
N LYS A 280 39.47 15.66 -17.70
CA LYS A 280 40.25 16.71 -17.00
C LYS A 280 41.19 17.52 -17.88
N GLU A 281 41.54 17.01 -19.07
CA GLU A 281 42.40 17.70 -20.01
C GLU A 281 41.65 18.49 -21.10
N LEU A 282 40.29 18.36 -21.15
CA LEU A 282 39.46 19.05 -22.15
C LEU A 282 39.46 20.56 -21.94
N LYS A 283 39.88 21.33 -22.95
CA LYS A 283 40.05 22.78 -22.84
C LYS A 283 38.91 23.60 -23.41
N SER A 284 38.26 23.09 -24.43
CA SER A 284 37.17 23.78 -25.11
C SER A 284 36.27 22.83 -25.86
N VAL A 285 34.97 23.13 -25.90
CA VAL A 285 33.97 22.43 -26.69
C VAL A 285 33.20 23.44 -27.53
N SER A 286 32.97 23.09 -28.79
CA SER A 286 32.12 23.84 -29.70
C SER A 286 30.98 22.96 -30.14
N PHE A 287 29.75 23.35 -29.82
CA PHE A 287 28.56 22.58 -30.15
C PHE A 287 28.04 22.89 -31.55
N PRO A 288 27.54 21.86 -32.28
CA PRO A 288 26.90 22.05 -33.57
C PRO A 288 25.60 22.84 -33.45
N LYS A 289 25.14 23.49 -34.53
CA LYS A 289 23.88 24.25 -34.52
C LYS A 289 22.65 23.39 -34.31
N THR A 290 22.79 22.11 -34.55
CA THR A 290 21.71 21.11 -34.39
C THR A 290 21.54 20.59 -32.97
N LEU A 291 22.45 20.93 -32.03
CA LEU A 291 22.35 20.44 -30.64
C LEU A 291 21.16 21.06 -29.93
N GLU A 292 20.29 20.22 -29.42
CA GLU A 292 19.05 20.57 -28.72
C GLU A 292 19.15 20.33 -27.20
N GLN A 293 19.98 19.31 -26.78
CA GLN A 293 20.02 18.89 -25.39
C GLN A 293 21.42 18.39 -24.97
N ILE A 294 21.83 18.78 -23.75
CA ILE A 294 22.96 18.24 -22.99
C ILE A 294 22.40 17.64 -21.72
N ASP A 295 22.65 16.36 -21.45
CA ASP A 295 22.09 15.65 -20.28
C ASP A 295 22.95 15.84 -19.03
N GLY A 296 22.45 15.33 -17.89
CA GLY A 296 23.06 15.53 -16.58
C GLY A 296 24.51 15.01 -16.52
N THR A 297 25.37 15.75 -15.81
CA THR A 297 26.78 15.40 -15.53
C THR A 297 27.62 15.21 -16.79
N ALA A 298 27.09 15.61 -17.95
CA ALA A 298 27.76 15.34 -19.26
C ALA A 298 29.20 15.85 -19.36
N PHE A 299 29.53 17.00 -18.77
CA PHE A 299 30.84 17.63 -18.72
C PHE A 299 31.31 17.93 -17.30
N SER A 300 30.72 17.32 -16.27
CA SER A 300 31.15 17.54 -14.89
C SER A 300 32.62 17.15 -14.70
N ASP A 301 33.33 17.79 -13.80
CA ASP A 301 34.75 17.58 -13.51
C ASP A 301 35.70 17.79 -14.72
N CYS A 302 35.30 18.57 -15.72
CA CYS A 302 36.19 18.99 -16.78
C CYS A 302 37.04 20.20 -16.31
N GLU A 303 37.94 19.97 -15.36
CA GLU A 303 38.72 20.98 -14.62
C GLU A 303 39.47 22.01 -15.49
N LYS A 304 39.87 21.66 -16.74
CA LYS A 304 40.58 22.54 -17.68
C LYS A 304 39.69 23.13 -18.77
N LEU A 305 38.40 22.98 -18.69
CA LEU A 305 37.46 23.53 -19.67
C LEU A 305 37.35 25.06 -19.48
N GLU A 306 38.05 25.80 -20.31
CA GLU A 306 38.17 27.26 -20.23
C GLU A 306 36.98 27.98 -20.91
N THR A 307 36.48 27.39 -22.02
CA THR A 307 35.44 28.02 -22.85
C THR A 307 34.45 27.00 -23.41
N VAL A 308 33.19 27.38 -23.37
CA VAL A 308 32.08 26.65 -24.00
C VAL A 308 31.29 27.61 -24.87
N SER A 309 30.97 27.20 -26.10
CA SER A 309 30.17 28.00 -27.03
C SER A 309 28.83 27.27 -27.29
N PHE A 310 27.75 27.77 -26.68
CA PHE A 310 26.42 27.25 -26.89
C PHE A 310 25.80 27.76 -28.19
N ASN A 311 25.00 26.94 -28.86
CA ASN A 311 24.29 27.31 -30.09
C ASN A 311 22.86 27.82 -29.79
N GLU A 312 22.24 28.53 -30.73
CA GLU A 312 20.88 29.08 -30.58
C GLU A 312 19.75 28.02 -30.56
N GLY A 313 20.06 26.76 -30.92
CA GLY A 313 19.09 25.64 -30.95
C GLY A 313 18.97 24.90 -29.64
N LEU A 314 19.87 25.13 -28.67
CA LEU A 314 19.92 24.43 -27.40
C LEU A 314 18.71 24.77 -26.55
N LYS A 315 17.96 23.72 -26.10
CA LYS A 315 16.74 23.82 -25.32
C LYS A 315 16.92 23.44 -23.85
N ARG A 316 17.83 22.48 -23.59
CA ARG A 316 18.02 21.93 -22.25
C ARG A 316 19.49 21.69 -21.93
N ILE A 317 19.90 22.07 -20.71
CA ILE A 317 21.13 21.64 -20.03
C ILE A 317 20.70 20.92 -18.75
N GLY A 318 21.14 19.68 -18.56
CA GLY A 318 20.74 18.82 -17.44
C GLY A 318 21.48 19.09 -16.13
N ASP A 319 21.08 18.33 -15.09
CA ASP A 319 21.60 18.50 -13.74
C ASP A 319 23.10 18.24 -13.68
N ASN A 320 23.85 19.09 -12.95
CA ASN A 320 25.31 18.99 -12.82
C ASN A 320 26.08 18.95 -14.16
N ALA A 321 25.47 19.33 -15.28
CA ALA A 321 26.04 19.11 -16.62
C ALA A 321 27.46 19.66 -16.80
N PHE A 322 27.80 20.75 -16.14
CA PHE A 322 29.12 21.42 -16.12
C PHE A 322 29.63 21.68 -14.70
N ALA A 323 29.13 20.92 -13.69
CA ALA A 323 29.61 21.09 -12.33
C ALA A 323 31.12 20.85 -12.25
N ASP A 324 31.80 21.53 -11.32
CA ASP A 324 33.25 21.42 -11.10
C ASP A 324 34.14 21.77 -12.36
N CYS A 325 33.60 22.49 -13.31
CA CYS A 325 34.40 23.05 -14.42
C CYS A 325 35.18 24.31 -13.96
N THR A 326 36.17 24.12 -13.09
CA THR A 326 36.84 25.18 -12.34
C THR A 326 37.60 26.19 -13.22
N ALA A 327 38.03 25.84 -14.44
CA ALA A 327 38.68 26.77 -15.36
C ALA A 327 37.70 27.63 -16.18
N LEU A 328 36.40 27.34 -16.15
CA LEU A 328 35.38 28.03 -16.93
C LEU A 328 35.17 29.46 -16.40
N THR A 329 35.26 30.44 -17.28
CA THR A 329 35.22 31.86 -16.86
C THR A 329 33.92 32.56 -17.22
N SER A 330 33.13 31.99 -18.11
CA SER A 330 31.85 32.53 -18.56
C SER A 330 30.86 31.45 -18.96
N ALA A 331 29.58 31.69 -18.73
CA ALA A 331 28.46 30.90 -19.20
C ALA A 331 27.50 31.83 -19.97
N LEU A 332 27.72 31.94 -21.29
CA LEU A 332 26.86 32.73 -22.17
C LEU A 332 25.80 31.83 -22.80
N LEU A 333 24.62 31.80 -22.18
CA LEU A 333 23.51 30.90 -22.53
C LEU A 333 22.71 31.50 -23.71
N PRO A 334 22.21 30.68 -24.64
CA PRO A 334 21.48 31.15 -25.81
C PRO A 334 20.04 31.54 -25.51
N GLU A 335 19.52 32.57 -26.18
CA GLU A 335 18.07 32.80 -26.16
C GLU A 335 17.35 31.59 -26.80
N GLY A 336 16.27 31.11 -26.16
CA GLY A 336 15.60 29.91 -26.55
C GLY A 336 15.95 28.67 -25.70
N LEU A 337 16.92 28.78 -24.79
CA LEU A 337 17.14 27.77 -23.73
C LEU A 337 15.95 27.79 -22.77
N GLU A 338 15.32 26.64 -22.54
CA GLU A 338 14.09 26.52 -21.77
C GLU A 338 14.34 25.92 -20.38
N GLU A 339 15.31 25.00 -20.26
CA GLU A 339 15.60 24.29 -19.00
C GLU A 339 17.08 24.33 -18.64
N LEU A 340 17.36 24.66 -17.37
CA LEU A 340 18.64 24.52 -16.70
C LEU A 340 18.46 23.58 -15.52
N GLY A 341 19.13 22.44 -15.54
CA GLY A 341 19.09 21.44 -14.48
C GLY A 341 19.68 21.95 -13.17
N GLU A 342 19.38 21.25 -12.10
CA GLU A 342 19.90 21.48 -10.76
C GLU A 342 21.44 21.48 -10.80
N CYS A 343 22.05 22.48 -10.15
CA CYS A 343 23.51 22.56 -10.03
C CYS A 343 24.29 22.52 -11.36
N ALA A 344 23.66 22.89 -12.50
CA ALA A 344 24.25 22.72 -13.83
C ALA A 344 25.65 23.31 -14.01
N PHE A 345 26.00 24.36 -13.29
CA PHE A 345 27.33 25.02 -13.25
C PHE A 345 27.83 25.23 -11.81
N GLU A 346 27.43 24.37 -10.91
CA GLU A 346 27.85 24.40 -9.50
C GLU A 346 29.38 24.24 -9.40
N TYR A 347 29.98 24.87 -8.40
CA TYR A 347 31.45 24.89 -8.15
C TYR A 347 32.32 25.32 -9.35
N CYS A 348 31.72 26.00 -10.32
CA CYS A 348 32.49 26.68 -11.38
C CYS A 348 33.07 27.99 -10.86
N GLU A 349 34.04 27.90 -9.92
CA GLU A 349 34.54 28.99 -9.09
C GLU A 349 34.99 30.24 -9.86
N ASN A 350 35.40 30.12 -11.15
CA ASN A 350 35.92 31.21 -11.97
C ASN A 350 34.89 31.87 -12.88
N ILE A 351 33.67 31.35 -12.99
CA ILE A 351 32.61 31.99 -13.76
C ILE A 351 32.29 33.36 -13.16
N SER A 352 32.55 34.39 -13.93
CA SER A 352 32.29 35.80 -13.55
C SER A 352 31.38 36.55 -14.55
N GLN A 353 31.10 35.95 -15.69
CA GLN A 353 30.22 36.47 -16.73
C GLN A 353 29.12 35.48 -17.06
N VAL A 354 27.90 35.86 -16.75
CA VAL A 354 26.68 35.07 -16.99
C VAL A 354 25.64 35.98 -17.66
N ASN A 355 24.97 35.48 -18.69
CA ASN A 355 23.71 36.05 -19.14
C ASN A 355 22.61 35.04 -18.86
N ILE A 356 21.44 35.50 -18.43
CA ILE A 356 20.29 34.66 -18.16
C ILE A 356 19.23 34.89 -19.26
N PRO A 357 18.97 33.89 -20.14
CA PRO A 357 17.94 34.00 -21.18
C PRO A 357 16.55 34.18 -20.59
N SER A 358 15.72 34.99 -21.26
CA SER A 358 14.33 35.20 -20.85
C SER A 358 13.42 33.99 -21.09
N SER A 359 13.87 33.04 -21.88
CA SER A 359 13.14 31.83 -22.29
C SER A 359 13.14 30.72 -21.22
N ILE A 360 13.98 30.83 -20.17
CA ILE A 360 14.07 29.77 -19.12
C ILE A 360 12.77 29.70 -18.35
N VAL A 361 12.20 28.48 -18.26
CA VAL A 361 10.97 28.15 -17.53
C VAL A 361 11.19 27.15 -16.40
N LYS A 362 12.39 26.49 -16.37
CA LYS A 362 12.82 25.58 -15.31
C LYS A 362 14.31 25.80 -15.00
N ALA A 363 14.63 26.05 -13.75
CA ALA A 363 16.00 26.19 -13.24
C ALA A 363 16.01 25.92 -11.73
N ASP A 364 17.17 25.47 -11.22
CA ASP A 364 17.40 25.26 -9.78
C ASP A 364 18.90 25.35 -9.47
N ASN A 365 19.30 26.13 -8.45
CA ASN A 365 20.67 26.27 -7.92
C ASN A 365 21.84 26.30 -8.94
N VAL A 366 21.57 26.78 -10.13
CA VAL A 366 22.40 26.58 -11.37
C VAL A 366 23.85 27.01 -11.22
N PHE A 367 24.13 28.17 -10.60
CA PHE A 367 25.46 28.79 -10.51
C PHE A 367 25.98 28.89 -9.07
N TYR A 368 25.48 28.00 -8.19
CA TYR A 368 25.92 27.99 -6.81
C TYR A 368 27.46 27.88 -6.70
N ASP A 369 28.05 28.67 -5.77
CA ASP A 369 29.48 28.77 -5.51
C ASP A 369 30.35 29.26 -6.69
N SER A 370 29.75 29.87 -7.72
CA SER A 370 30.50 30.61 -8.77
C SER A 370 30.87 32.02 -8.32
N LYS A 371 31.90 32.58 -8.93
CA LYS A 371 32.31 33.97 -8.68
C LYS A 371 31.21 34.96 -9.02
N TRP A 372 30.38 34.69 -10.00
CA TRP A 372 29.22 35.50 -10.34
C TRP A 372 28.17 35.43 -9.24
N TYR A 373 27.83 34.26 -8.75
CA TYR A 373 26.83 34.05 -7.66
C TYR A 373 27.30 34.70 -6.37
N ASN A 374 28.55 34.45 -5.97
CA ASN A 374 29.16 35.00 -4.74
C ASN A 374 29.38 36.54 -4.77
N ALA A 375 29.20 37.17 -5.93
CA ALA A 375 29.28 38.63 -6.10
C ALA A 375 27.90 39.31 -6.09
N LEU A 376 26.80 38.53 -6.04
CA LEU A 376 25.46 39.09 -5.93
C LEU A 376 25.30 39.78 -4.56
N PRO A 377 24.57 40.92 -4.49
CA PRO A 377 24.31 41.58 -3.20
C PRO A 377 23.39 40.73 -2.31
N GLU A 378 23.49 40.95 -0.99
CA GLU A 378 22.48 40.50 -0.04
C GLU A 378 21.09 41.05 -0.45
N ASP A 379 20.00 40.32 -0.13
CA ASP A 379 18.62 40.67 -0.50
C ASP A 379 18.34 40.64 -2.03
N TYR A 380 19.20 39.97 -2.82
CA TYR A 380 19.01 39.90 -4.28
C TYR A 380 17.93 38.89 -4.66
N GLU A 381 16.85 39.38 -5.29
CA GLU A 381 15.81 38.51 -5.87
C GLU A 381 16.40 37.69 -7.04
N LEU A 382 16.55 36.38 -6.86
CA LEU A 382 17.19 35.53 -7.87
C LEU A 382 16.18 35.05 -8.92
N TYR A 383 16.41 35.52 -10.15
CA TYR A 383 15.60 35.06 -11.31
C TYR A 383 16.49 34.44 -12.40
N TYR A 384 16.08 33.24 -12.82
CA TYR A 384 16.57 32.67 -14.07
C TYR A 384 15.45 32.71 -15.12
N GLY A 385 15.52 33.69 -16.05
CA GLY A 385 14.48 33.92 -17.04
C GLY A 385 13.11 34.18 -16.41
N SER A 386 12.17 33.29 -16.59
CA SER A 386 10.82 33.34 -16.00
C SER A 386 10.68 32.51 -14.72
N VAL A 387 11.79 32.02 -14.12
CA VAL A 387 11.81 31.28 -12.86
C VAL A 387 12.31 32.18 -11.73
N PHE A 388 11.59 32.29 -10.66
CA PHE A 388 12.00 32.88 -9.39
C PHE A 388 12.46 31.78 -8.43
N LEU A 389 13.65 31.88 -7.86
CA LEU A 389 14.28 30.89 -6.99
C LEU A 389 14.45 31.36 -5.54
N GLY A 390 13.92 32.51 -5.18
CA GLY A 390 14.04 33.04 -3.83
C GLY A 390 14.92 34.28 -3.75
N ILE A 391 15.34 34.61 -2.54
CA ILE A 391 16.18 35.75 -2.20
C ILE A 391 17.53 35.21 -1.69
N ILE A 392 18.63 35.77 -2.20
CA ILE A 392 19.96 35.44 -1.72
C ILE A 392 20.16 36.09 -0.35
N ASP A 393 20.32 35.31 0.68
CA ASP A 393 20.66 35.75 2.03
C ASP A 393 21.77 34.87 2.62
N ASN A 394 22.83 35.53 3.11
CA ASN A 394 23.96 34.84 3.77
C ASN A 394 23.68 34.37 5.19
N ASP A 395 22.60 34.84 5.83
CA ASP A 395 22.20 34.48 7.20
C ASP A 395 20.96 33.54 7.28
N TYR A 396 20.36 33.14 6.16
CA TYR A 396 19.18 32.25 6.06
C TYR A 396 17.91 32.69 6.82
N SER A 397 17.72 34.01 7.09
CA SER A 397 16.73 34.36 8.09
C SER A 397 15.72 35.47 7.79
N ASP A 398 15.88 36.33 6.77
CA ASP A 398 15.01 37.49 6.67
C ASP A 398 14.46 37.76 5.25
N TYR A 399 13.41 37.06 4.85
CA TYR A 399 12.58 37.50 3.75
C TYR A 399 11.88 38.83 4.11
N PRO A 400 11.62 39.74 3.13
CA PRO A 400 10.85 40.94 3.38
C PRO A 400 9.42 40.58 3.80
N GLU A 401 8.81 41.40 4.67
CA GLU A 401 7.41 41.16 5.13
C GLU A 401 6.42 41.03 3.95
N GLU A 402 6.68 41.67 2.83
CA GLU A 402 5.89 41.58 1.60
C GLU A 402 6.81 41.40 0.39
N LEU A 403 6.60 40.31 -0.34
CA LEU A 403 7.30 39.98 -1.58
C LEU A 403 6.34 40.07 -2.76
N THR A 404 6.74 40.76 -3.81
CA THR A 404 5.96 40.86 -5.06
C THR A 404 6.77 40.29 -6.22
N ILE A 405 6.34 39.13 -6.68
CA ILE A 405 6.95 38.45 -7.83
C ILE A 405 6.71 39.27 -9.11
N ARG A 406 7.76 39.46 -9.92
CA ARG A 406 7.70 40.30 -11.12
C ARG A 406 6.74 39.72 -12.18
N PRO A 407 6.03 40.55 -12.95
CA PRO A 407 5.22 40.12 -14.08
C PRO A 407 6.02 39.35 -15.11
N GLY A 408 5.44 38.30 -15.69
CA GLY A 408 6.08 37.41 -16.66
C GLY A 408 6.79 36.20 -16.06
N THR A 409 6.85 36.08 -14.72
CA THR A 409 7.32 34.86 -14.06
C THR A 409 6.35 33.70 -14.30
N LYS A 410 6.90 32.55 -14.71
CA LYS A 410 6.18 31.31 -15.00
C LYS A 410 6.27 30.30 -13.87
N THR A 411 7.41 30.27 -13.19
CA THR A 411 7.68 29.36 -12.08
C THR A 411 8.15 30.14 -10.87
N VAL A 412 7.56 29.87 -9.71
CA VAL A 412 8.04 30.31 -8.40
C VAL A 412 8.49 29.09 -7.64
N TYR A 413 9.74 29.06 -7.23
CA TYR A 413 10.36 28.02 -6.44
C TYR A 413 11.04 28.64 -5.23
N ILE A 414 10.52 28.37 -4.04
CA ILE A 414 11.05 28.81 -2.76
C ILE A 414 11.35 27.55 -1.95
N GLU A 415 12.64 27.17 -1.89
CA GLU A 415 13.06 25.89 -1.31
C GLU A 415 13.37 25.97 0.19
N TYR A 416 13.86 27.14 0.64
CA TYR A 416 14.31 27.34 2.02
C TYR A 416 13.33 28.18 2.82
N ASP A 417 13.44 28.09 4.15
CA ASP A 417 12.57 28.79 5.08
C ASP A 417 12.53 30.29 4.74
N CYS A 418 11.36 30.78 4.33
CA CYS A 418 11.13 32.18 4.01
C CYS A 418 10.52 32.90 5.23
N ASP A 419 11.18 32.78 6.39
CA ASP A 419 10.77 33.43 7.63
C ASP A 419 10.71 34.94 7.47
N GLY A 420 9.77 35.58 8.13
CA GLY A 420 9.51 37.00 7.96
C GLY A 420 8.53 37.37 6.85
N LEU A 421 8.30 36.47 5.86
CA LEU A 421 7.38 36.72 4.74
C LEU A 421 5.92 36.60 5.21
N LYS A 422 5.22 37.73 5.29
CA LYS A 422 3.81 37.79 5.71
C LYS A 422 2.84 37.83 4.53
N LYS A 423 3.32 38.31 3.38
CA LYS A 423 2.48 38.47 2.19
C LYS A 423 3.27 38.18 0.90
N LEU A 424 2.73 37.28 0.10
CA LEU A 424 3.26 36.92 -1.22
C LEU A 424 2.29 37.35 -2.32
N ASN A 425 2.73 38.23 -3.21
CA ASN A 425 1.95 38.67 -4.36
C ASN A 425 2.44 37.96 -5.62
N LEU A 426 1.59 37.10 -6.17
CA LEU A 426 1.89 36.29 -7.34
C LEU A 426 1.34 36.94 -8.61
N PRO A 427 2.07 36.91 -9.76
CA PRO A 427 1.62 37.53 -10.99
C PRO A 427 0.62 36.67 -11.74
N ASP A 428 -0.26 37.32 -12.52
CA ASP A 428 -1.05 36.64 -13.54
C ASP A 428 -0.11 35.98 -14.58
N GLY A 429 -0.46 34.75 -15.01
CA GLY A 429 0.31 33.96 -15.97
C GLY A 429 1.40 33.08 -15.34
N LEU A 430 1.47 33.03 -14.00
CA LEU A 430 2.24 32.00 -13.29
C LEU A 430 1.68 30.60 -13.62
N GLU A 431 2.56 29.62 -13.85
CA GLU A 431 2.18 28.25 -14.25
C GLU A 431 2.51 27.22 -13.15
N THR A 432 3.60 27.41 -12.41
CA THR A 432 4.06 26.49 -11.36
C THR A 432 4.38 27.27 -10.08
N LEU A 433 3.91 26.74 -8.95
CA LEU A 433 4.17 27.28 -7.61
C LEU A 433 4.68 26.19 -6.68
N ILE A 434 5.93 26.33 -6.21
CA ILE A 434 6.57 25.44 -5.23
C ILE A 434 7.06 26.29 -4.05
N ILE A 435 6.59 25.98 -2.84
CA ILE A 435 6.98 26.66 -1.60
C ILE A 435 7.27 25.62 -0.54
N ASN A 436 8.47 25.61 0.02
CA ASN A 436 8.91 24.67 1.05
C ASN A 436 9.44 25.42 2.30
N GLY A 437 8.56 26.13 3.01
CA GLY A 437 8.87 26.87 4.22
C GLY A 437 8.27 28.29 4.23
N GLY A 438 8.17 28.89 5.42
CA GLY A 438 7.66 30.24 5.61
C GLY A 438 6.61 30.36 6.70
N ASP A 439 7.08 30.42 7.94
CA ASP A 439 6.22 30.36 9.13
C ASP A 439 5.33 31.59 9.32
N ASP A 440 5.64 32.72 8.70
CA ASP A 440 4.88 33.97 8.90
C ASP A 440 3.78 34.21 7.87
N LEU A 441 3.72 33.40 6.78
CA LEU A 441 2.67 33.55 5.76
C LEU A 441 1.33 33.03 6.27
N THR A 442 0.32 33.92 6.33
CA THR A 442 -1.02 33.58 6.86
C THR A 442 -2.08 33.40 5.79
N GLU A 443 -1.84 33.91 4.58
CA GLU A 443 -2.77 33.84 3.45
C GLU A 443 -2.01 33.56 2.15
N LEU A 444 -2.50 32.61 1.36
CA LEU A 444 -1.96 32.28 0.05
C LEU A 444 -3.05 32.41 -1.02
N ASN A 445 -2.89 33.35 -1.93
CA ASN A 445 -3.78 33.57 -3.06
C ASN A 445 -3.08 33.18 -4.36
N VAL A 446 -3.48 32.04 -4.95
CA VAL A 446 -2.85 31.50 -6.16
C VAL A 446 -3.65 31.93 -7.40
N PRO A 447 -2.98 32.49 -8.44
CA PRO A 447 -3.64 32.87 -9.70
C PRO A 447 -4.26 31.69 -10.43
N GLU A 448 -5.35 31.95 -11.17
CA GLU A 448 -6.07 30.92 -11.97
C GLU A 448 -5.23 30.32 -13.12
N SER A 449 -4.07 30.87 -13.43
CA SER A 449 -3.16 30.38 -14.47
C SER A 449 -2.26 29.25 -13.99
N VAL A 450 -2.15 29.05 -12.67
CA VAL A 450 -1.30 28.02 -12.09
C VAL A 450 -1.91 26.63 -12.34
N ASN A 451 -1.11 25.73 -12.89
CA ASN A 451 -1.51 24.36 -13.21
C ASN A 451 -0.81 23.28 -12.37
N TYR A 452 0.23 23.65 -11.60
CA TYR A 452 0.91 22.77 -10.64
C TYR A 452 1.24 23.50 -9.35
N ILE A 453 0.91 22.87 -8.20
CA ILE A 453 1.14 23.45 -6.87
C ILE A 453 1.79 22.41 -5.97
N GLU A 454 2.88 22.79 -5.31
CA GLU A 454 3.50 22.08 -4.21
C GLU A 454 3.76 23.05 -3.05
N VAL A 455 3.14 22.83 -1.89
CA VAL A 455 3.28 23.70 -0.71
C VAL A 455 3.55 22.85 0.52
N LYS A 456 4.66 23.13 1.20
CA LYS A 456 5.08 22.44 2.43
C LYS A 456 5.51 23.44 3.49
N LYS A 457 5.38 23.07 4.78
CA LYS A 457 5.90 23.80 5.96
C LYS A 457 5.40 25.26 6.13
N LEU A 458 4.18 25.58 5.70
CA LEU A 458 3.56 26.89 5.98
C LEU A 458 2.71 26.82 7.26
N TYR A 459 3.30 26.57 8.41
CA TYR A 459 2.60 26.21 9.67
C TYR A 459 1.64 27.29 10.21
N ASN A 460 1.78 28.55 9.79
CA ASN A 460 0.88 29.64 10.18
C ASN A 460 -0.16 29.99 9.11
N LEU A 461 -0.22 29.27 7.99
CA LEU A 461 -1.20 29.52 6.95
C LEU A 461 -2.62 29.30 7.48
N VAL A 462 -3.48 30.33 7.35
CA VAL A 462 -4.87 30.31 7.80
C VAL A 462 -5.84 30.08 6.65
N SER A 463 -5.51 30.61 5.47
CA SER A 463 -6.35 30.47 4.28
C SER A 463 -5.52 30.32 3.01
N ALA A 464 -5.98 29.45 2.12
CA ALA A 464 -5.46 29.31 0.77
C ALA A 464 -6.61 29.39 -0.24
N LYS A 465 -6.42 30.23 -1.27
CA LYS A 465 -7.28 30.27 -2.43
C LYS A 465 -6.51 29.72 -3.63
N LEU A 466 -6.91 28.53 -4.08
CA LEU A 466 -6.27 27.81 -5.19
C LEU A 466 -7.05 28.03 -6.51
N PRO A 467 -6.45 27.80 -7.67
CA PRO A 467 -7.13 27.80 -8.96
C PRO A 467 -8.31 26.84 -8.98
N GLN A 468 -9.25 27.01 -9.90
CA GLN A 468 -10.35 26.03 -10.03
C GLN A 468 -9.91 24.67 -10.56
N THR A 469 -8.83 24.66 -11.34
CA THR A 469 -8.23 23.45 -11.91
C THR A 469 -6.71 23.57 -11.85
N CYS A 470 -6.08 22.67 -11.11
CA CYS A 470 -4.61 22.50 -11.08
C CYS A 470 -4.26 21.16 -10.48
N THR A 471 -3.06 20.66 -10.78
CA THR A 471 -2.47 19.51 -10.11
C THR A 471 -1.90 19.95 -8.75
N VAL A 472 -2.31 19.28 -7.68
CA VAL A 472 -1.77 19.43 -6.33
C VAL A 472 -0.82 18.26 -6.07
N ALA A 473 0.44 18.56 -5.75
CA ALA A 473 1.43 17.53 -5.48
C ALA A 473 1.07 16.69 -4.25
N ASP A 474 1.49 15.44 -4.24
CA ASP A 474 1.28 14.52 -3.11
C ASP A 474 1.88 15.10 -1.82
N ALA A 475 1.17 14.91 -0.71
CA ALA A 475 1.50 15.49 0.60
C ALA A 475 1.63 17.03 0.63
N SER A 476 1.16 17.73 -0.41
CA SER A 476 1.10 19.19 -0.42
C SER A 476 0.08 19.69 0.60
N PHE A 477 0.32 20.86 1.20
CA PHE A 477 -0.50 21.44 2.28
C PHE A 477 -0.67 20.53 3.52
N ALA A 478 0.15 19.49 3.68
CA ALA A 478 0.08 18.60 4.84
C ALA A 478 0.64 19.27 6.10
N TYR A 479 0.03 18.92 7.26
CA TYR A 479 0.44 19.38 8.58
C TYR A 479 0.41 20.91 8.76
N LEU A 480 -0.63 21.56 8.22
CA LEU A 480 -0.87 23.00 8.39
C LEU A 480 -1.94 23.24 9.47
N PRO A 481 -1.57 23.29 10.75
CA PRO A 481 -2.51 23.21 11.88
C PRO A 481 -3.45 24.42 12.00
N LYS A 482 -3.13 25.53 11.32
CA LYS A 482 -3.93 26.76 11.34
C LYS A 482 -4.79 26.97 10.10
N LEU A 483 -4.68 26.11 9.09
CA LEU A 483 -5.44 26.24 7.84
C LEU A 483 -6.93 26.01 8.08
N LYS A 484 -7.75 27.06 7.94
CA LYS A 484 -9.19 27.03 8.18
C LYS A 484 -10.01 26.91 6.91
N THR A 485 -9.51 27.47 5.83
CA THR A 485 -10.25 27.55 4.57
C THR A 485 -9.33 27.30 3.38
N VAL A 486 -9.73 26.36 2.55
CA VAL A 486 -9.11 26.05 1.26
C VAL A 486 -10.19 25.53 0.31
N ASN A 487 -10.09 25.87 -0.96
CA ASN A 487 -10.85 25.19 -2.01
C ASN A 487 -9.99 24.09 -2.63
N ILE A 488 -10.57 22.91 -2.85
CA ILE A 488 -9.88 21.78 -3.52
C ILE A 488 -10.02 21.96 -5.03
N PRO A 489 -8.91 22.02 -5.79
CA PRO A 489 -8.95 22.13 -7.25
C PRO A 489 -9.42 20.84 -7.92
N LYS A 490 -9.94 20.96 -9.15
CA LYS A 490 -10.15 19.84 -10.06
C LYS A 490 -8.84 19.45 -10.76
N GLY A 491 -8.81 18.26 -11.37
CA GLY A 491 -7.64 17.73 -12.08
C GLY A 491 -6.78 16.77 -11.25
N ASN A 492 -7.31 16.28 -10.11
CA ASN A 492 -6.60 15.38 -9.19
C ASN A 492 -7.38 14.08 -9.01
N PRO A 493 -7.32 13.12 -9.95
CA PRO A 493 -8.02 11.84 -9.80
C PRO A 493 -7.61 11.06 -8.54
N TYR A 494 -6.35 11.17 -8.14
CA TYR A 494 -5.82 10.79 -6.83
C TYR A 494 -5.46 12.05 -6.06
N LEU A 495 -6.06 12.24 -4.89
CA LEU A 495 -5.81 13.38 -4.02
C LEU A 495 -5.32 12.90 -2.65
N ASN A 496 -4.05 13.09 -2.35
CA ASN A 496 -3.44 12.84 -1.04
C ASN A 496 -2.74 14.10 -0.54
N ALA A 497 -3.56 15.09 -0.15
CA ALA A 497 -3.11 16.39 0.29
C ALA A 497 -3.93 16.84 1.50
N PHE A 498 -3.49 17.88 2.21
CA PHE A 498 -4.16 18.48 3.36
C PHE A 498 -4.27 17.59 4.61
N ALA A 499 -3.45 16.55 4.75
CA ALA A 499 -3.39 15.73 5.95
C ALA A 499 -2.93 16.56 7.17
N GLY A 500 -3.55 16.33 8.35
CA GLY A 500 -3.16 17.03 9.58
C GLY A 500 -3.44 18.55 9.59
N CYS A 501 -4.41 19.01 8.79
CA CYS A 501 -4.89 20.39 8.79
C CYS A 501 -5.96 20.57 9.87
N ASP A 502 -5.55 20.60 11.14
CA ASP A 502 -6.45 20.51 12.30
C ASP A 502 -7.49 21.65 12.41
N ALA A 503 -7.22 22.81 11.81
CA ALA A 503 -8.17 23.92 11.86
C ALA A 503 -9.26 23.88 10.77
N LEU A 504 -9.20 22.92 9.82
CA LEU A 504 -10.25 22.74 8.81
C LEU A 504 -11.52 22.16 9.44
N GLU A 505 -12.63 22.85 9.25
CA GLU A 505 -13.95 22.43 9.78
C GLU A 505 -14.84 21.79 8.71
N ASN A 506 -14.72 22.23 7.46
CA ASN A 506 -15.56 21.80 6.35
C ASN A 506 -14.76 21.64 5.07
N ILE A 507 -14.96 20.53 4.35
CA ILE A 507 -14.28 20.24 3.09
C ILE A 507 -15.30 19.73 2.06
N THR A 508 -15.09 20.11 0.79
CA THR A 508 -15.84 19.57 -0.35
C THR A 508 -14.84 19.01 -1.37
N ILE A 509 -14.95 17.73 -1.65
CA ILE A 509 -14.13 17.04 -2.65
C ILE A 509 -14.77 17.21 -4.02
N PRO A 510 -14.02 17.62 -5.05
CA PRO A 510 -14.51 17.68 -6.43
C PRO A 510 -14.95 16.31 -6.97
N ASP A 511 -15.89 16.32 -7.92
CA ASP A 511 -16.48 15.10 -8.49
C ASP A 511 -15.51 14.28 -9.37
N ASP A 512 -14.37 14.83 -9.75
CA ASP A 512 -13.33 14.19 -10.56
C ASP A 512 -12.22 13.53 -9.73
N VAL A 513 -12.25 13.67 -8.41
CA VAL A 513 -11.43 12.88 -7.48
C VAL A 513 -12.02 11.47 -7.42
N LEU A 514 -11.21 10.46 -7.71
CA LEU A 514 -11.59 9.05 -7.71
C LEU A 514 -11.09 8.31 -6.48
N GLU A 515 -9.89 8.65 -6.02
CA GLU A 515 -9.29 8.12 -4.79
C GLU A 515 -8.88 9.27 -3.89
N LEU A 516 -9.31 9.21 -2.63
CA LEU A 516 -9.02 10.22 -1.61
C LEU A 516 -8.07 9.63 -0.57
N GLY A 517 -6.83 10.15 -0.52
CA GLY A 517 -5.87 9.89 0.55
C GLY A 517 -6.15 10.71 1.80
N ALA A 518 -5.14 10.87 2.66
CA ALA A 518 -5.32 11.59 3.93
C ALA A 518 -5.68 13.07 3.72
N ILE A 519 -6.77 13.50 4.38
CA ILE A 519 -7.29 14.88 4.29
C ILE A 519 -7.91 15.34 5.62
N GLY A 520 -7.76 16.62 5.95
CA GLY A 520 -8.35 17.22 7.15
C GLY A 520 -7.58 16.91 8.44
N GLY A 521 -8.26 17.04 9.59
CA GLY A 521 -7.67 16.89 10.93
C GLY A 521 -8.73 16.85 12.03
N GLU A 522 -8.32 17.07 13.27
CA GLU A 522 -9.14 16.86 14.47
C GLU A 522 -10.45 17.65 14.52
N ASN A 523 -10.52 18.83 13.89
CA ASN A 523 -11.68 19.72 13.95
C ASN A 523 -12.64 19.56 12.77
N LEU A 524 -12.42 18.62 11.86
CA LEU A 524 -13.30 18.39 10.73
C LEU A 524 -14.72 18.00 11.21
N ARG A 525 -15.72 18.79 10.80
CA ARG A 525 -17.14 18.62 11.18
C ARG A 525 -17.98 18.07 10.05
N THR A 526 -17.71 18.51 8.84
CA THR A 526 -18.46 18.09 7.64
C THR A 526 -17.51 17.87 6.46
N ILE A 527 -17.81 16.83 5.70
CA ILE A 527 -17.16 16.57 4.43
C ILE A 527 -18.19 16.16 3.39
N ASN A 528 -18.06 16.72 2.19
CA ASN A 528 -18.72 16.21 0.99
C ASN A 528 -17.70 15.43 0.17
N LEU A 529 -17.89 14.12 0.03
CA LEU A 529 -16.96 13.21 -0.60
C LEU A 529 -17.02 13.18 -2.14
N GLY A 530 -17.90 14.01 -2.77
CA GLY A 530 -18.05 14.00 -4.23
C GLY A 530 -18.42 12.63 -4.77
N ASN A 531 -17.70 12.19 -5.83
CA ASN A 531 -17.92 10.90 -6.50
C ASN A 531 -16.75 9.93 -6.32
N ILE A 532 -16.05 9.98 -5.18
CA ILE A 532 -14.91 9.08 -4.92
C ILE A 532 -15.32 7.61 -5.05
N ARG A 533 -14.36 6.77 -5.49
CA ARG A 533 -14.51 5.32 -5.60
C ARG A 533 -13.77 4.59 -4.48
N ILE A 534 -12.65 5.14 -4.04
CA ILE A 534 -11.84 4.60 -2.96
C ILE A 534 -11.63 5.69 -1.92
N LEU A 535 -11.94 5.37 -0.68
CA LEU A 535 -11.52 6.15 0.48
C LEU A 535 -10.24 5.50 1.01
N GLY A 536 -9.11 6.14 0.74
CA GLY A 536 -7.77 5.60 0.92
C GLY A 536 -7.35 5.47 2.39
N GLU A 537 -6.13 4.94 2.58
CA GLU A 537 -5.58 4.70 3.92
C GLU A 537 -5.53 5.99 4.76
N GLY A 538 -6.12 5.92 5.96
CA GLY A 538 -6.12 7.02 6.92
C GLY A 538 -6.86 8.29 6.46
N ALA A 539 -7.64 8.23 5.39
CA ALA A 539 -8.20 9.39 4.70
C ALA A 539 -8.84 10.43 5.64
N LEU A 540 -9.66 10.02 6.58
CA LEU A 540 -10.32 10.87 7.57
C LEU A 540 -9.96 10.50 9.02
N SER A 541 -8.81 9.85 9.19
CA SER A 541 -8.33 9.42 10.51
C SER A 541 -8.28 10.59 11.50
N SER A 542 -8.71 10.33 12.74
CA SER A 542 -8.69 11.31 13.85
C SER A 542 -9.58 12.55 13.65
N SER A 543 -10.56 12.50 12.75
CA SER A 543 -11.55 13.57 12.59
C SER A 543 -12.56 13.55 13.76
N ASN A 544 -12.10 14.04 14.91
CA ASN A 544 -12.76 13.87 16.22
C ASN A 544 -14.10 14.62 16.38
N LEU A 545 -14.40 15.57 15.51
CA LEU A 545 -15.66 16.32 15.53
C LEU A 545 -16.63 15.93 14.43
N LEU A 546 -16.26 15.01 13.54
CA LEU A 546 -17.13 14.48 12.50
C LEU A 546 -18.19 13.57 13.15
N THR A 547 -19.46 13.99 13.11
CA THR A 547 -20.55 13.26 13.78
C THR A 547 -21.33 12.34 12.86
N GLU A 548 -21.33 12.65 11.57
CA GLU A 548 -21.99 11.86 10.53
C GLU A 548 -21.22 12.04 9.20
N VAL A 549 -21.24 11.01 8.38
CA VAL A 549 -20.71 11.04 7.01
C VAL A 549 -21.69 10.39 6.05
N THR A 550 -21.78 10.93 4.83
CA THR A 550 -22.56 10.32 3.75
C THR A 550 -21.60 9.81 2.67
N LEU A 551 -21.60 8.51 2.47
CA LEU A 551 -20.79 7.82 1.46
C LEU A 551 -21.49 7.90 0.09
N PRO A 552 -20.81 8.28 -0.99
CA PRO A 552 -21.40 8.35 -2.31
C PRO A 552 -21.71 6.95 -2.87
N ASP A 553 -22.65 6.87 -3.79
CA ASP A 553 -22.99 5.63 -4.49
C ASP A 553 -21.85 5.08 -5.36
N SER A 554 -20.86 5.90 -5.72
CA SER A 554 -19.67 5.52 -6.45
C SER A 554 -18.65 4.76 -5.60
N LEU A 555 -18.69 4.87 -4.27
CA LEU A 555 -17.70 4.30 -3.37
C LEU A 555 -17.78 2.77 -3.35
N VAL A 556 -16.65 2.10 -3.59
CA VAL A 556 -16.54 0.63 -3.62
C VAL A 556 -15.65 0.09 -2.52
N ALA A 557 -14.67 0.87 -2.03
CA ALA A 557 -13.73 0.45 -0.99
C ALA A 557 -13.51 1.55 0.05
N ILE A 558 -13.41 1.14 1.32
CA ILE A 558 -12.92 1.95 2.45
C ILE A 558 -11.66 1.24 2.96
N GLU A 559 -10.51 1.91 2.83
CA GLU A 559 -9.23 1.31 3.15
C GLU A 559 -8.83 1.41 4.61
N GLY A 560 -7.62 0.91 4.92
CA GLY A 560 -7.12 0.80 6.28
C GLY A 560 -7.14 2.13 7.02
N GLY A 561 -7.69 2.14 8.25
CA GLY A 561 -7.72 3.32 9.12
C GLY A 561 -8.47 4.54 8.58
N ALA A 562 -9.24 4.43 7.50
CA ALA A 562 -9.86 5.58 6.83
C ALA A 562 -10.66 6.49 7.79
N PHE A 563 -11.35 5.93 8.77
CA PHE A 563 -12.05 6.66 9.84
C PHE A 563 -11.49 6.34 11.23
N SER A 564 -10.28 5.79 11.31
CA SER A 564 -9.70 5.40 12.61
C SER A 564 -9.66 6.58 13.57
N GLY A 565 -10.16 6.38 14.80
CA GLY A 565 -10.16 7.41 15.83
C GLY A 565 -11.20 8.51 15.67
N CYS A 566 -12.17 8.42 14.75
CA CYS A 566 -13.29 9.38 14.64
C CYS A 566 -14.26 9.20 15.80
N THR A 567 -13.87 9.64 16.99
CA THR A 567 -14.57 9.34 18.26
C THR A 567 -16.00 9.89 18.36
N ALA A 568 -16.30 10.98 17.66
CA ALA A 568 -17.65 11.59 17.64
C ALA A 568 -18.57 11.00 16.56
N LEU A 569 -18.06 10.21 15.61
CA LEU A 569 -18.83 9.66 14.51
C LEU A 569 -19.90 8.71 15.04
N LYS A 570 -21.17 8.99 14.74
CA LYS A 570 -22.35 8.24 15.23
C LYS A 570 -23.01 7.44 14.13
N THR A 571 -23.05 7.99 12.92
CA THR A 571 -23.81 7.47 11.80
C THR A 571 -23.02 7.57 10.51
N VAL A 572 -22.99 6.48 9.76
CA VAL A 572 -22.55 6.42 8.36
C VAL A 572 -23.75 6.19 7.48
N LYS A 573 -24.02 7.08 6.52
CA LYS A 573 -25.13 6.99 5.57
C LYS A 573 -24.65 6.57 4.20
N GLY A 574 -25.48 5.91 3.41
CA GLY A 574 -25.11 5.44 2.06
C GLY A 574 -24.16 4.24 2.10
N GLY A 575 -23.32 4.10 1.08
CA GLY A 575 -22.35 2.99 1.00
C GLY A 575 -22.93 1.68 0.45
N LYS A 576 -24.08 1.73 -0.26
CA LYS A 576 -24.72 0.51 -0.82
C LYS A 576 -23.85 -0.30 -1.79
N ASN A 577 -22.84 0.34 -2.38
CA ASN A 577 -21.91 -0.31 -3.31
C ASN A 577 -20.53 -0.63 -2.70
N VAL A 578 -20.30 -0.25 -1.44
CA VAL A 578 -19.07 -0.59 -0.72
C VAL A 578 -19.00 -2.10 -0.53
N LYS A 579 -17.91 -2.71 -0.99
CA LYS A 579 -17.67 -4.15 -0.91
C LYS A 579 -16.66 -4.51 0.16
N THR A 580 -15.72 -3.61 0.43
CA THR A 580 -14.53 -3.90 1.23
C THR A 580 -14.29 -2.88 2.33
N LEU A 581 -13.89 -3.36 3.51
CA LEU A 581 -13.37 -2.56 4.62
C LEU A 581 -11.98 -3.05 4.98
N GLY A 582 -10.99 -2.16 4.88
CA GLY A 582 -9.60 -2.45 5.26
C GLY A 582 -9.37 -2.48 6.76
N TYR A 583 -8.15 -2.83 7.16
CA TYR A 583 -7.70 -2.93 8.54
C TYR A 583 -7.99 -1.64 9.34
N GLY A 584 -8.70 -1.80 10.47
CA GLY A 584 -8.98 -0.67 11.35
C GLY A 584 -9.79 0.46 10.72
N ALA A 585 -10.52 0.23 9.62
CA ALA A 585 -11.23 1.27 8.86
C ALA A 585 -12.07 2.20 9.75
N PHE A 586 -12.75 1.67 10.77
CA PHE A 586 -13.51 2.42 11.77
C PHE A 586 -13.00 2.19 13.20
N SER A 587 -11.77 1.70 13.36
CA SER A 587 -11.21 1.39 14.68
C SER A 587 -11.22 2.63 15.59
N GLY A 588 -11.69 2.47 16.83
CA GLY A 588 -11.76 3.57 17.79
C GLY A 588 -12.91 4.55 17.60
N CYS A 589 -13.84 4.32 16.67
CA CYS A 589 -15.08 5.11 16.53
C CYS A 589 -16.10 4.73 17.62
N GLY A 590 -15.78 5.03 18.88
CA GLY A 590 -16.56 4.58 20.03
C GLY A 590 -18.03 5.03 20.06
N SER A 591 -18.39 6.10 19.36
CA SER A 591 -19.77 6.57 19.24
C SER A 591 -20.54 5.97 18.07
N LEU A 592 -19.88 5.23 17.15
CA LEU A 592 -20.49 4.71 15.93
C LEU A 592 -21.38 3.51 16.23
N ASN A 593 -22.68 3.69 16.03
CA ASN A 593 -23.68 2.64 16.28
C ASN A 593 -24.53 2.33 15.04
N ASP A 594 -24.52 3.19 14.03
CA ASP A 594 -25.32 3.09 12.81
C ASP A 594 -24.39 3.16 11.60
N LEU A 595 -24.23 2.06 10.92
CA LEU A 595 -23.39 1.88 9.74
C LEU A 595 -24.21 1.82 8.44
N GLY A 596 -25.52 2.10 8.53
CA GLY A 596 -26.41 2.27 7.38
C GLY A 596 -26.41 1.09 6.41
N GLU A 597 -26.19 1.38 5.13
CA GLU A 597 -26.24 0.37 4.06
C GLU A 597 -24.98 -0.53 4.02
N LEU A 598 -23.88 -0.15 4.71
CA LEU A 598 -22.68 -0.98 4.85
C LEU A 598 -22.99 -2.34 5.48
N GLU A 599 -23.93 -2.40 6.44
CA GLU A 599 -24.37 -3.64 7.08
C GLU A 599 -25.02 -4.66 6.11
N GLN A 600 -25.23 -4.27 4.86
CA GLN A 600 -25.82 -5.14 3.82
C GLN A 600 -24.91 -5.32 2.60
N SER A 601 -24.10 -4.32 2.29
CA SER A 601 -23.31 -4.26 1.05
C SER A 601 -21.95 -4.95 1.14
N VAL A 602 -21.31 -4.90 2.32
CA VAL A 602 -19.94 -5.39 2.53
C VAL A 602 -19.87 -6.91 2.35
N THR A 603 -18.91 -7.33 1.56
CA THR A 603 -18.66 -8.74 1.24
C THR A 603 -17.31 -9.23 1.75
N TRP A 604 -16.43 -8.32 2.14
CA TRP A 604 -15.16 -8.61 2.78
C TRP A 604 -14.75 -7.49 3.74
N THR A 605 -14.14 -7.85 4.85
CA THR A 605 -13.60 -6.93 5.85
C THR A 605 -12.40 -7.58 6.55
N GLU A 606 -11.34 -6.82 6.72
CA GLU A 606 -10.26 -7.22 7.61
C GLU A 606 -10.76 -7.26 9.07
N HIS A 607 -10.08 -8.07 9.87
CA HIS A 607 -10.27 -8.09 11.31
C HIS A 607 -10.16 -6.67 11.87
N ASP A 608 -10.34 -6.24 12.95
CA ASP A 608 -10.18 -4.87 13.50
C ASP A 608 -10.85 -3.72 12.74
N SER A 609 -11.45 -3.94 11.56
CA SER A 609 -12.08 -2.88 10.78
C SER A 609 -13.16 -2.12 11.57
N LEU A 610 -13.84 -2.80 12.48
CA LEU A 610 -14.89 -2.27 13.36
C LEU A 610 -14.50 -2.33 14.85
N ALA A 611 -13.22 -2.55 15.15
CA ALA A 611 -12.73 -2.66 16.51
C ALA A 611 -12.98 -1.36 17.31
N ALA A 612 -13.41 -1.52 18.58
CA ALA A 612 -13.71 -0.41 19.48
C ALA A 612 -14.78 0.58 18.97
N THR A 613 -15.67 0.13 18.06
CA THR A 613 -16.87 0.88 17.70
C THR A 613 -18.02 0.62 18.70
N GLY A 614 -18.95 1.56 18.82
CA GLY A 614 -20.19 1.35 19.57
C GLY A 614 -21.00 0.20 19.00
N TRP A 615 -21.01 0.04 17.67
CA TRP A 615 -21.64 -1.08 16.98
C TRP A 615 -21.07 -2.44 17.48
N TYR A 616 -19.73 -2.60 17.50
CA TYR A 616 -19.07 -3.81 17.97
C TYR A 616 -19.39 -4.13 19.43
N TYR A 617 -19.29 -3.13 20.32
CA TYR A 617 -19.60 -3.33 21.75
C TYR A 617 -21.05 -3.75 22.00
N ASN A 618 -21.99 -3.34 21.14
CA ASN A 618 -23.38 -3.72 21.26
C ASN A 618 -23.72 -5.11 20.70
N GLN A 619 -22.78 -5.80 20.02
CA GLN A 619 -23.03 -7.18 19.58
C GLN A 619 -23.05 -8.14 20.77
N PRO A 620 -23.91 -9.18 20.74
CA PRO A 620 -23.91 -10.24 21.73
C PRO A 620 -22.66 -11.12 21.62
N ASP A 621 -22.33 -11.86 22.71
CA ASP A 621 -21.32 -12.93 22.64
C ASP A 621 -21.78 -14.03 21.67
N GLY A 622 -20.84 -14.62 20.94
CA GLY A 622 -21.04 -15.59 19.88
C GLY A 622 -20.64 -15.09 18.49
N PRO A 623 -21.13 -15.76 17.44
CA PRO A 623 -20.84 -15.37 16.06
C PRO A 623 -21.40 -13.99 15.72
N VAL A 624 -20.54 -13.07 15.34
CA VAL A 624 -20.87 -11.70 14.88
C VAL A 624 -20.74 -11.63 13.36
N TYR A 625 -21.72 -11.04 12.71
CA TYR A 625 -21.76 -10.88 11.26
C TYR A 625 -21.85 -9.40 10.89
N PHE A 626 -21.11 -9.00 9.87
CA PHE A 626 -21.21 -7.68 9.25
C PHE A 626 -21.36 -7.83 7.73
N GLY A 627 -22.41 -7.27 7.16
CA GLY A 627 -22.70 -7.50 5.74
C GLY A 627 -22.89 -9.00 5.45
N LYS A 628 -22.10 -9.49 4.49
CA LYS A 628 -22.04 -10.92 4.13
C LYS A 628 -20.79 -11.61 4.70
N VAL A 629 -20.19 -11.05 5.74
CA VAL A 629 -18.98 -11.54 6.37
C VAL A 629 -19.28 -12.08 7.76
N ALA A 630 -18.75 -13.26 8.08
CA ALA A 630 -18.61 -13.72 9.46
C ALA A 630 -17.41 -12.95 10.05
N TYR A 631 -17.70 -11.87 10.81
CA TYR A 631 -16.71 -10.88 11.20
C TYR A 631 -15.78 -11.35 12.32
N CYS A 632 -16.35 -11.86 13.41
CA CYS A 632 -15.61 -12.44 14.53
C CYS A 632 -16.50 -13.32 15.39
N TYR A 633 -15.90 -14.12 16.27
CA TYR A 633 -16.58 -14.78 17.37
C TYR A 633 -16.31 -14.02 18.66
N LYS A 634 -17.28 -13.26 19.15
CA LYS A 634 -17.13 -12.42 20.34
C LYS A 634 -17.23 -13.27 21.61
N GLY A 635 -16.27 -13.12 22.52
CA GLY A 635 -16.19 -13.88 23.76
C GLY A 635 -15.65 -15.30 23.60
N LYS A 636 -15.69 -16.11 24.69
CA LYS A 636 -15.10 -17.44 24.70
C LYS A 636 -15.98 -18.47 23.99
N VAL A 637 -15.37 -19.25 23.08
CA VAL A 637 -16.03 -20.38 22.42
C VAL A 637 -16.31 -21.49 23.46
N PRO A 638 -17.58 -21.89 23.68
CA PRO A 638 -17.89 -22.97 24.61
C PRO A 638 -17.28 -24.33 24.22
N GLU A 639 -17.00 -25.16 25.19
CA GLU A 639 -16.49 -26.51 24.97
C GLU A 639 -17.44 -27.36 24.12
N ASN A 640 -16.88 -28.15 23.21
CA ASN A 640 -17.59 -29.03 22.28
C ASN A 640 -18.56 -28.32 21.31
N THR A 641 -18.23 -27.08 20.92
CA THR A 641 -19.00 -26.30 19.95
C THR A 641 -18.76 -26.82 18.53
N THR A 642 -19.81 -27.06 17.76
CA THR A 642 -19.78 -27.10 16.30
C THR A 642 -20.32 -25.77 15.79
N LEU A 643 -19.49 -25.00 15.14
CA LEU A 643 -19.84 -23.71 14.58
C LEU A 643 -20.42 -23.89 13.18
N VAL A 644 -21.65 -23.43 12.98
CA VAL A 644 -22.28 -23.40 11.65
C VAL A 644 -22.36 -21.96 11.20
N ILE A 645 -21.59 -21.61 10.17
CA ILE A 645 -21.60 -20.27 9.59
C ILE A 645 -22.92 -20.08 8.82
N LYS A 646 -23.52 -18.90 9.01
CA LYS A 646 -24.83 -18.53 8.45
C LYS A 646 -24.82 -18.61 6.93
N GLU A 647 -25.90 -19.18 6.33
CA GLU A 647 -26.12 -19.18 4.88
C GLU A 647 -26.19 -17.74 4.31
N GLY A 648 -25.58 -17.52 3.13
CA GLY A 648 -25.40 -16.22 2.52
C GLY A 648 -24.12 -15.50 2.97
N THR A 649 -23.35 -16.07 3.91
CA THR A 649 -22.00 -15.59 4.24
C THR A 649 -21.06 -15.90 3.09
N VAL A 650 -20.30 -14.90 2.66
CA VAL A 650 -19.37 -14.99 1.54
C VAL A 650 -17.92 -15.14 2.01
N ALA A 651 -17.58 -14.53 3.15
CA ALA A 651 -16.24 -14.58 3.72
C ALA A 651 -16.29 -14.83 5.24
N VAL A 652 -15.28 -15.53 5.76
CA VAL A 652 -14.94 -15.57 7.18
C VAL A 652 -13.73 -14.68 7.35
N ALA A 653 -13.83 -13.62 8.14
CA ALA A 653 -12.76 -12.65 8.33
C ALA A 653 -11.56 -13.24 9.05
N GLY A 654 -10.40 -12.62 8.87
CA GLY A 654 -9.15 -13.01 9.50
C GLY A 654 -9.25 -13.00 11.02
N ALA A 655 -8.56 -13.98 11.64
CA ALA A 655 -8.54 -14.16 13.10
C ALA A 655 -9.92 -14.27 13.77
N TYR A 656 -10.89 -14.85 13.08
CA TYR A 656 -12.31 -14.93 13.46
C TYR A 656 -12.57 -15.48 14.88
N ILE A 657 -11.80 -16.49 15.29
CA ILE A 657 -11.96 -17.14 16.62
C ILE A 657 -11.16 -16.44 17.71
N THR A 658 -10.12 -15.76 17.36
CA THR A 658 -9.26 -15.03 18.29
C THR A 658 -9.77 -13.61 18.39
N ASP A 659 -10.52 -13.27 19.46
CA ASP A 659 -10.90 -11.88 19.74
C ASP A 659 -9.62 -11.03 19.93
N GLN A 660 -9.15 -10.42 18.85
CA GLN A 660 -7.80 -9.85 18.71
C GLN A 660 -7.58 -8.52 19.43
N MET A 661 -8.56 -7.99 20.15
CA MET A 661 -8.33 -6.78 20.94
C MET A 661 -7.25 -6.96 22.03
N GLU A 662 -6.77 -8.19 22.25
CA GLU A 662 -5.75 -8.54 23.25
C GLU A 662 -4.51 -9.27 22.70
N MET A 663 -4.35 -9.45 21.38
CA MET A 663 -3.17 -10.11 20.80
C MET A 663 -1.93 -9.20 20.81
N THR A 664 -1.33 -9.08 21.97
CA THR A 664 0.07 -8.68 22.06
C THR A 664 0.97 -9.92 22.04
N PRO A 665 2.23 -9.86 21.57
CA PRO A 665 3.18 -10.98 21.62
C PRO A 665 3.35 -11.60 23.03
N HIS A 666 2.94 -10.90 24.09
CA HIS A 666 2.97 -11.37 25.48
C HIS A 666 1.78 -12.26 25.86
N ASN A 667 0.66 -12.21 25.13
CA ASN A 667 -0.54 -13.00 25.45
C ASN A 667 -0.61 -14.32 24.70
N MET A 668 0.22 -14.57 23.68
CA MET A 668 0.30 -15.85 22.97
C MET A 668 0.63 -17.04 23.88
N ALA A 669 1.35 -16.80 24.97
CA ALA A 669 1.73 -17.87 25.93
C ALA A 669 0.57 -18.35 26.83
N ASN A 670 -0.56 -17.64 26.89
CA ASN A 670 -1.71 -17.95 27.74
C ASN A 670 -3.00 -18.22 26.94
N PHE A 671 -2.89 -18.49 25.61
CA PHE A 671 -4.03 -18.75 24.77
C PHE A 671 -4.75 -20.05 25.19
N GLU A 672 -5.96 -19.93 25.72
CA GLU A 672 -6.78 -21.11 26.01
C GLU A 672 -7.30 -21.70 24.69
N THR A 673 -6.97 -22.96 24.41
CA THR A 673 -7.43 -23.67 23.21
C THR A 673 -8.97 -23.57 23.09
N PRO A 674 -9.49 -23.00 21.96
CA PRO A 674 -10.92 -22.85 21.76
C PRO A 674 -11.68 -24.18 21.89
N GLY A 675 -12.89 -24.13 22.48
CA GLY A 675 -13.74 -25.29 22.64
C GLY A 675 -14.38 -25.86 21.36
N LEU A 676 -13.90 -25.40 20.17
CA LEU A 676 -14.43 -25.72 18.87
C LEU A 676 -14.04 -27.13 18.41
N VAL A 677 -15.04 -27.97 18.10
CA VAL A 677 -14.84 -29.36 17.62
C VAL A 677 -15.26 -29.55 16.17
N GLY A 678 -16.05 -28.65 15.61
CA GLY A 678 -16.51 -28.69 14.20
C GLY A 678 -16.74 -27.31 13.63
N VAL A 679 -16.51 -27.15 12.34
CA VAL A 679 -16.84 -25.96 11.52
C VAL A 679 -17.61 -26.43 10.31
N VAL A 680 -18.69 -25.71 9.98
CA VAL A 680 -19.49 -25.94 8.78
C VAL A 680 -19.66 -24.61 8.08
N LEU A 681 -19.06 -24.46 6.89
CA LEU A 681 -19.18 -23.29 6.03
C LEU A 681 -20.32 -23.47 5.03
N PRO A 682 -21.05 -22.41 4.65
CA PRO A 682 -22.12 -22.51 3.65
C PRO A 682 -21.55 -22.59 2.22
N GLU A 683 -22.38 -23.05 1.27
CA GLU A 683 -22.06 -23.08 -0.16
C GLU A 683 -21.81 -21.67 -0.75
N SER A 684 -22.29 -20.61 -0.10
CA SER A 684 -22.03 -19.23 -0.46
C SER A 684 -20.65 -18.72 -0.04
N CYS A 685 -19.95 -19.40 0.88
CA CYS A 685 -18.63 -19.00 1.34
C CYS A 685 -17.61 -19.14 0.21
N ARG A 686 -16.76 -18.11 0.04
CA ARG A 686 -15.69 -18.09 -0.98
C ARG A 686 -14.30 -17.93 -0.36
N LEU A 687 -14.21 -17.27 0.77
CA LEU A 687 -12.94 -16.97 1.45
C LEU A 687 -13.00 -17.43 2.91
N VAL A 688 -11.95 -18.12 3.35
CA VAL A 688 -11.57 -18.25 4.75
C VAL A 688 -10.25 -17.52 4.90
N ASP A 689 -10.29 -16.36 5.54
CA ASP A 689 -9.20 -15.42 5.60
C ASP A 689 -8.12 -15.86 6.62
N TYR A 690 -6.98 -15.16 6.63
CA TYR A 690 -5.81 -15.55 7.42
C TYR A 690 -6.11 -15.72 8.91
N TYR A 691 -5.54 -16.74 9.55
CA TYR A 691 -5.71 -17.07 10.99
C TYR A 691 -7.16 -17.30 11.43
N ALA A 692 -8.15 -17.41 10.55
CA ALA A 692 -9.58 -17.45 10.91
C ALA A 692 -9.92 -18.49 12.00
N PHE A 693 -9.35 -19.69 11.92
CA PHE A 693 -9.53 -20.78 12.89
C PHE A 693 -8.19 -21.28 13.45
N TRP A 694 -7.21 -20.39 13.54
CA TRP A 694 -5.88 -20.72 14.06
C TRP A 694 -5.93 -21.25 15.50
N GLY A 695 -5.12 -22.28 15.82
CA GLY A 695 -4.98 -22.83 17.17
C GLY A 695 -6.19 -23.63 17.67
N CYS A 696 -7.12 -24.00 16.81
CA CYS A 696 -8.28 -24.79 17.16
C CYS A 696 -7.95 -26.29 17.29
N GLU A 697 -7.08 -26.68 18.24
CA GLU A 697 -6.55 -28.06 18.39
C GLU A 697 -7.62 -29.13 18.60
N LYS A 698 -8.80 -28.75 19.13
CA LYS A 698 -9.92 -29.67 19.33
C LYS A 698 -10.79 -29.83 18.08
N LEU A 699 -10.53 -29.08 17.02
CA LEU A 699 -11.28 -29.08 15.77
C LEU A 699 -11.01 -30.40 15.00
N THR A 700 -11.95 -31.30 15.00
CA THR A 700 -11.84 -32.63 14.38
C THR A 700 -12.70 -32.81 13.12
N SER A 701 -13.54 -31.83 12.78
CA SER A 701 -14.40 -31.82 11.62
C SER A 701 -14.45 -30.46 10.96
N ILE A 702 -14.10 -30.38 9.67
CA ILE A 702 -14.16 -29.15 8.85
C ILE A 702 -14.97 -29.49 7.60
N ASP A 703 -16.06 -28.76 7.40
CA ASP A 703 -16.83 -28.71 6.15
C ASP A 703 -16.58 -27.33 5.52
N LEU A 704 -15.87 -27.31 4.40
CA LEU A 704 -15.42 -26.10 3.73
C LEU A 704 -16.49 -25.47 2.83
N GLY A 705 -17.67 -26.12 2.68
CA GLY A 705 -18.78 -25.60 1.85
C GLY A 705 -18.33 -25.22 0.44
N GLY A 706 -18.61 -23.98 0.03
CA GLY A 706 -18.23 -23.44 -1.28
C GLY A 706 -16.91 -22.64 -1.30
N ALA A 707 -16.02 -22.82 -0.30
CA ALA A 707 -14.77 -22.07 -0.20
C ALA A 707 -13.89 -22.22 -1.45
N VAL A 708 -13.31 -21.13 -1.90
CA VAL A 708 -12.41 -21.03 -3.06
C VAL A 708 -10.99 -20.76 -2.61
N ILE A 709 -10.83 -19.88 -1.62
CA ILE A 709 -9.56 -19.48 -1.02
C ILE A 709 -9.56 -19.86 0.44
N ILE A 710 -8.52 -20.56 0.88
CA ILE A 710 -8.19 -20.83 2.27
C ILE A 710 -6.83 -20.17 2.50
N ASP A 711 -6.85 -19.06 3.24
CA ASP A 711 -5.68 -18.21 3.35
C ASP A 711 -4.68 -18.66 4.42
N THR A 712 -3.62 -17.90 4.58
CA THR A 712 -2.47 -18.16 5.46
C THR A 712 -2.91 -18.53 6.87
N MET A 713 -2.45 -19.69 7.35
CA MET A 713 -2.71 -20.24 8.70
C MET A 713 -4.19 -20.31 9.08
N ALA A 714 -5.12 -20.27 8.12
CA ALA A 714 -6.57 -20.23 8.39
C ALA A 714 -7.05 -21.36 9.31
N PHE A 715 -6.51 -22.56 9.19
CA PHE A 715 -6.78 -23.73 10.04
C PHE A 715 -5.50 -24.30 10.67
N ASN A 716 -4.46 -23.48 10.84
CA ASN A 716 -3.21 -23.96 11.44
C ASN A 716 -3.44 -24.52 12.86
N ASN A 717 -2.77 -25.63 13.19
CA ASN A 717 -2.85 -26.33 14.49
C ASN A 717 -4.26 -26.87 14.82
N HIS A 718 -4.92 -27.51 13.85
CA HIS A 718 -6.21 -28.19 14.04
C HIS A 718 -6.05 -29.63 14.49
N GLY A 719 -7.15 -30.27 15.00
CA GLY A 719 -7.21 -31.68 15.42
C GLY A 719 -7.70 -32.67 14.34
N CYS A 720 -7.93 -32.20 13.09
CA CYS A 720 -8.43 -33.08 12.02
C CYS A 720 -7.37 -34.08 11.57
N LYS A 721 -7.75 -35.34 11.41
CA LYS A 721 -6.90 -36.40 10.86
C LYS A 721 -6.91 -36.43 9.33
N THR A 722 -8.03 -36.01 8.74
CA THR A 722 -8.21 -36.01 7.29
C THR A 722 -8.78 -34.67 6.84
N ILE A 723 -8.24 -34.11 5.78
CA ILE A 723 -8.79 -32.95 5.07
C ILE A 723 -9.27 -33.40 3.69
N ASN A 724 -10.51 -33.06 3.35
CA ASN A 724 -11.09 -33.26 2.04
C ASN A 724 -11.42 -31.88 1.44
N LEU A 725 -10.79 -31.53 0.33
CA LEU A 725 -11.06 -30.27 -0.36
C LEU A 725 -12.27 -30.42 -1.28
N PRO A 726 -13.28 -29.54 -1.18
CA PRO A 726 -14.38 -29.48 -2.14
C PRO A 726 -13.87 -29.01 -3.51
N ASP A 727 -14.64 -29.32 -4.59
CA ASP A 727 -14.27 -28.96 -5.97
C ASP A 727 -14.12 -27.45 -6.21
N SER A 728 -14.62 -26.63 -5.29
CA SER A 728 -14.53 -25.16 -5.36
C SER A 728 -13.16 -24.59 -5.02
N VAL A 729 -12.34 -25.28 -4.20
CA VAL A 729 -11.04 -24.73 -3.70
C VAL A 729 -10.04 -24.62 -4.84
N ARG A 730 -9.40 -23.44 -4.94
CA ARG A 730 -8.38 -23.10 -5.94
C ARG A 730 -7.03 -22.74 -5.31
N TYR A 731 -7.03 -22.19 -4.10
CA TYR A 731 -5.88 -21.64 -3.42
C TYR A 731 -5.83 -22.09 -1.95
N ILE A 732 -4.64 -22.51 -1.49
CA ILE A 732 -4.35 -22.84 -0.10
C ILE A 732 -3.08 -22.09 0.31
N GLY A 733 -3.22 -21.18 1.27
CA GLY A 733 -2.19 -20.26 1.77
C GLY A 733 -1.12 -20.93 2.64
N ASP A 734 -0.15 -20.11 3.04
CA ASP A 734 0.97 -20.51 3.89
C ASP A 734 0.50 -21.18 5.18
N ASN A 735 0.96 -22.42 5.43
CA ASN A 735 0.65 -23.19 6.64
C ASN A 735 -0.87 -23.34 6.93
N ALA A 736 -1.73 -23.18 5.93
CA ALA A 736 -3.19 -23.10 6.12
C ALA A 736 -3.77 -24.32 6.84
N PHE A 737 -3.28 -25.52 6.58
CA PHE A 737 -3.66 -26.78 7.24
C PHE A 737 -2.50 -27.48 7.95
N SER A 738 -1.47 -26.74 8.34
CA SER A 738 -0.34 -27.30 9.09
C SER A 738 -0.82 -27.81 10.44
N SER A 739 -0.62 -29.12 10.72
CA SER A 739 -1.11 -29.75 11.96
C SER A 739 -0.43 -31.07 12.28
N GLY A 740 -0.11 -31.29 13.56
CA GLY A 740 0.39 -32.57 14.10
C GLY A 740 -0.62 -33.73 14.09
N ALA A 741 -1.88 -33.45 13.92
CA ALA A 741 -2.96 -34.47 13.88
C ALA A 741 -3.15 -35.06 12.48
N LEU A 742 -2.69 -34.39 11.42
CA LEU A 742 -3.01 -34.71 10.05
C LEU A 742 -2.39 -36.04 9.58
N GLU A 743 -3.22 -36.93 9.04
CA GLU A 743 -2.84 -38.26 8.57
C GLU A 743 -3.10 -38.42 7.05
N ALA A 744 -4.10 -37.73 6.48
CA ALA A 744 -4.45 -37.81 5.07
C ALA A 744 -5.02 -36.49 4.53
N VAL A 745 -4.75 -36.23 3.26
CA VAL A 745 -5.27 -35.08 2.51
C VAL A 745 -5.73 -35.53 1.14
N HIS A 746 -6.94 -35.09 0.76
CA HIS A 746 -7.53 -35.34 -0.56
C HIS A 746 -7.69 -33.99 -1.27
N LEU A 747 -6.87 -33.75 -2.29
CA LEU A 747 -6.90 -32.56 -3.12
C LEU A 747 -7.99 -32.70 -4.20
N ASN A 748 -8.60 -31.62 -4.60
CA ASN A 748 -9.59 -31.57 -5.70
C ASN A 748 -8.93 -31.28 -7.05
N ASN A 749 -9.59 -31.61 -8.15
CA ASN A 749 -9.09 -31.41 -9.50
C ASN A 749 -9.14 -29.94 -10.00
N GLY A 750 -9.57 -29.02 -9.18
CA GLY A 750 -9.59 -27.59 -9.50
C GLY A 750 -8.53 -26.78 -8.78
N LEU A 751 -7.81 -27.41 -7.83
CA LEU A 751 -6.77 -26.74 -7.06
C LEU A 751 -5.62 -26.28 -7.96
N ARG A 752 -5.15 -25.05 -7.77
CA ARG A 752 -4.06 -24.46 -8.58
C ARG A 752 -2.81 -24.13 -7.75
N TYR A 753 -2.97 -23.67 -6.51
CA TYR A 753 -1.86 -23.15 -5.70
C TYR A 753 -1.83 -23.79 -4.33
N LEU A 754 -0.65 -24.28 -3.95
CA LEU A 754 -0.29 -24.75 -2.62
C LEU A 754 0.88 -23.94 -2.12
N GLU A 755 0.67 -23.11 -1.10
CA GLU A 755 1.71 -22.26 -0.54
C GLU A 755 2.65 -23.01 0.41
N ASN A 756 3.64 -22.27 0.95
CA ASN A 756 4.65 -22.84 1.82
C ASN A 756 4.02 -23.53 3.04
N GLY A 757 4.43 -24.75 3.34
CA GLY A 757 3.94 -25.47 4.49
C GLY A 757 2.44 -25.78 4.49
N ALA A 758 1.70 -25.59 3.38
CA ALA A 758 0.23 -25.69 3.32
C ALA A 758 -0.34 -26.89 4.06
N PHE A 759 0.34 -28.07 3.99
CA PHE A 759 0.02 -29.30 4.69
C PHE A 759 1.23 -29.82 5.50
N PHE A 760 1.92 -28.94 6.18
CA PHE A 760 3.03 -29.31 7.02
C PHE A 760 2.55 -30.27 8.15
N THR A 761 3.07 -31.49 8.21
CA THR A 761 2.59 -32.55 9.10
C THR A 761 3.67 -33.03 10.05
N TYR A 762 3.28 -33.65 11.17
CA TYR A 762 4.20 -34.26 12.13
C TYR A 762 4.50 -35.75 11.81
N GLY A 763 4.76 -36.07 10.54
CA GLY A 763 5.33 -37.36 10.15
C GLY A 763 4.35 -38.54 10.01
N LYS A 764 3.05 -38.30 9.92
CA LYS A 764 2.03 -39.40 9.86
C LYS A 764 1.57 -39.78 8.46
N GLY A 765 1.60 -38.83 7.50
CA GLY A 765 1.22 -39.09 6.11
C GLY A 765 2.26 -39.95 5.38
N LYS A 766 1.84 -40.81 4.43
CA LYS A 766 2.74 -41.66 3.61
C LYS A 766 2.82 -41.27 2.14
N GLY A 767 2.04 -40.31 1.72
CA GLY A 767 2.02 -39.82 0.34
C GLY A 767 0.81 -38.94 0.07
N MET A 768 0.83 -38.29 -1.08
CA MET A 768 -0.24 -37.39 -1.54
C MET A 768 -0.36 -37.49 -3.05
N THR A 769 -1.62 -37.51 -3.55
CA THR A 769 -1.89 -37.35 -4.97
C THR A 769 -2.14 -35.87 -5.27
N VAL A 770 -1.35 -35.33 -6.17
CA VAL A 770 -1.43 -33.93 -6.60
C VAL A 770 -2.02 -33.90 -8.01
N PRO A 771 -3.16 -33.24 -8.22
CA PRO A 771 -3.80 -33.18 -9.53
C PRO A 771 -2.98 -32.33 -10.53
N GLU A 772 -3.18 -32.60 -11.82
CA GLU A 772 -2.48 -31.87 -12.92
C GLU A 772 -2.84 -30.37 -12.95
N SER A 773 -3.96 -29.99 -12.33
CA SER A 773 -4.38 -28.58 -12.23
C SER A 773 -3.49 -27.74 -11.34
N VAL A 774 -2.68 -28.35 -10.45
CA VAL A 774 -1.76 -27.61 -9.57
C VAL A 774 -0.58 -27.10 -10.38
N THR A 775 -0.43 -25.77 -10.40
CA THR A 775 0.61 -25.05 -11.15
C THR A 775 1.73 -24.53 -10.24
N PHE A 776 1.53 -24.55 -8.92
CA PHE A 776 2.53 -24.12 -7.94
C PHE A 776 2.47 -24.93 -6.65
N ILE A 777 3.62 -25.36 -6.14
CA ILE A 777 3.79 -26.01 -4.84
C ILE A 777 4.95 -25.30 -4.11
N GLY A 778 4.60 -24.57 -3.04
CA GLY A 778 5.54 -23.82 -2.23
C GLY A 778 6.50 -24.69 -1.43
N SER A 779 7.50 -24.08 -0.83
CA SER A 779 8.51 -24.76 -0.02
C SER A 779 7.85 -25.50 1.14
N GLN A 780 8.23 -26.75 1.35
CA GLN A 780 7.75 -27.60 2.46
C GLN A 780 6.21 -27.76 2.50
N ALA A 781 5.51 -27.49 1.42
CA ALA A 781 4.06 -27.56 1.33
C ALA A 781 3.52 -28.94 1.67
N ILE A 782 4.22 -30.00 1.23
CA ILE A 782 3.85 -31.40 1.44
C ILE A 782 5.08 -32.27 1.73
N GLY A 783 4.91 -33.29 2.59
CA GLY A 783 5.92 -34.31 2.87
C GLY A 783 6.98 -33.90 3.91
N TYR A 784 6.76 -32.84 4.67
CA TYR A 784 7.67 -32.34 5.70
C TYR A 784 7.08 -32.34 7.11
N TYR A 785 7.95 -32.37 8.13
CA TYR A 785 7.57 -32.24 9.53
C TYR A 785 8.73 -31.71 10.40
N PRO A 786 8.48 -31.03 11.55
CA PRO A 786 9.50 -30.71 12.52
C PRO A 786 9.81 -31.96 13.38
N PRO A 787 11.09 -32.26 13.66
CA PRO A 787 11.47 -33.40 14.51
C PRO A 787 11.06 -33.23 15.97
N ASP A 788 11.01 -32.00 16.45
CA ASP A 788 10.60 -31.65 17.81
C ASP A 788 9.36 -30.72 17.72
N PRO A 789 8.20 -31.16 18.24
CA PRO A 789 7.00 -30.31 18.25
C PRO A 789 7.14 -29.05 19.08
N ASP A 790 8.04 -29.03 20.09
CA ASP A 790 8.27 -27.88 20.97
C ASP A 790 9.34 -26.92 20.42
N ASP A 791 10.08 -27.32 19.37
CA ASP A 791 11.04 -26.48 18.63
C ASP A 791 10.80 -26.56 17.12
N PRO A 792 9.79 -25.88 16.60
CA PRO A 792 9.48 -25.89 15.15
C PRO A 792 10.59 -25.31 14.27
N PHE A 793 11.58 -24.61 14.85
CA PHE A 793 12.73 -24.06 14.14
C PHE A 793 14.00 -24.91 14.27
N GLY A 794 13.97 -26.01 15.04
CA GLY A 794 15.10 -26.88 15.35
C GLY A 794 15.55 -27.84 14.24
N GLY A 795 15.07 -27.61 13.02
CA GLY A 795 15.37 -28.43 11.83
C GLY A 795 14.09 -29.03 11.26
N ILE A 796 13.99 -29.10 9.95
CA ILE A 796 12.84 -29.63 9.21
C ILE A 796 13.28 -30.91 8.52
N LEU A 797 12.48 -31.98 8.65
CA LEU A 797 12.77 -33.27 8.08
C LEU A 797 11.73 -33.68 7.05
N THR A 798 12.15 -34.43 6.05
CA THR A 798 11.23 -35.10 5.11
C THR A 798 10.62 -36.35 5.76
N ILE A 799 9.36 -36.64 5.45
CA ILE A 799 8.71 -37.87 5.89
C ILE A 799 9.32 -39.06 5.15
N ASP A 800 9.91 -40.02 5.86
CA ASP A 800 10.58 -41.16 5.26
C ASP A 800 9.59 -42.04 4.46
N GLY A 801 9.98 -42.28 3.19
CA GLY A 801 9.16 -43.06 2.25
C GLY A 801 7.91 -42.36 1.74
N PHE A 802 7.79 -41.01 1.88
CA PHE A 802 6.68 -40.26 1.33
C PHE A 802 6.68 -40.32 -0.19
N ILE A 803 5.51 -40.56 -0.80
CA ILE A 803 5.34 -40.71 -2.25
C ILE A 803 4.43 -39.62 -2.75
N ILE A 804 4.90 -38.85 -3.73
CA ILE A 804 4.07 -37.90 -4.47
C ILE A 804 3.59 -38.56 -5.75
N THR A 805 2.29 -38.58 -5.96
CA THR A 805 1.66 -39.15 -7.15
C THR A 805 1.08 -38.04 -8.01
N GLY A 806 1.30 -38.03 -9.32
CA GLY A 806 0.80 -36.99 -10.21
C GLY A 806 1.03 -37.31 -11.69
N ALA A 807 0.65 -36.40 -12.58
CA ALA A 807 0.93 -36.50 -14.01
C ALA A 807 2.42 -36.28 -14.29
N LYS A 808 2.92 -36.98 -15.33
CA LYS A 808 4.28 -36.76 -15.80
C LYS A 808 4.45 -35.37 -16.41
N GLY A 809 5.51 -34.66 -16.06
CA GLY A 809 5.77 -33.30 -16.51
C GLY A 809 4.99 -32.25 -15.72
N SER A 810 4.19 -32.64 -14.70
CA SER A 810 3.47 -31.70 -13.85
C SER A 810 4.34 -31.09 -12.75
N GLU A 811 3.82 -30.09 -12.06
CA GLU A 811 4.45 -29.47 -10.89
C GLU A 811 4.71 -30.50 -9.76
N ALA A 812 3.86 -31.52 -9.64
CA ALA A 812 4.06 -32.61 -8.70
C ALA A 812 5.37 -33.38 -8.95
N GLU A 813 5.73 -33.67 -10.21
CA GLU A 813 7.02 -34.32 -10.56
C GLU A 813 8.20 -33.39 -10.31
N SER A 814 8.06 -32.11 -10.65
CA SER A 814 9.06 -31.07 -10.41
C SER A 814 9.35 -30.93 -8.92
N TYR A 815 8.32 -30.76 -8.09
CA TYR A 815 8.43 -30.65 -6.63
C TYR A 815 9.05 -31.90 -6.01
N ALA A 816 8.59 -33.11 -6.41
CA ALA A 816 9.16 -34.35 -5.92
C ALA A 816 10.66 -34.49 -6.24
N THR A 817 11.04 -34.14 -7.47
CA THR A 817 12.42 -34.18 -7.93
C THR A 817 13.30 -33.19 -7.16
N LEU A 818 12.87 -31.96 -7.03
CA LEU A 818 13.59 -30.87 -6.34
C LEU A 818 13.85 -31.22 -4.87
N ASN A 819 12.85 -31.81 -4.21
CA ASN A 819 12.87 -32.07 -2.77
C ASN A 819 13.28 -33.53 -2.40
N GLY A 820 13.63 -34.35 -3.39
CA GLY A 820 14.14 -35.74 -3.18
C GLY A 820 13.07 -36.74 -2.76
N PHE A 821 11.77 -36.47 -3.01
CA PHE A 821 10.69 -37.44 -2.77
C PHE A 821 10.58 -38.46 -3.91
N ALA A 822 10.03 -39.66 -3.58
CA ALA A 822 9.67 -40.61 -4.57
C ALA A 822 8.45 -40.09 -5.38
N PHE A 823 8.59 -40.06 -6.71
CA PHE A 823 7.48 -39.70 -7.62
C PHE A 823 6.86 -40.95 -8.22
N ARG A 824 5.52 -40.98 -8.31
CA ARG A 824 4.76 -42.02 -8.99
C ARG A 824 3.90 -41.37 -10.08
N GLU A 825 4.13 -41.75 -11.33
CA GLU A 825 3.25 -41.38 -12.44
C GLU A 825 1.92 -42.15 -12.31
N GLY A 826 0.83 -41.39 -12.34
CA GLY A 826 -0.53 -41.95 -12.33
C GLY A 826 -1.58 -40.90 -11.96
N ASP A 827 -2.80 -41.19 -12.42
CA ASP A 827 -4.03 -40.58 -11.91
C ASP A 827 -4.71 -41.59 -10.96
N GLU A 828 -5.81 -41.18 -10.34
CA GLU A 828 -6.64 -42.03 -9.46
C GLU A 828 -7.16 -43.30 -10.16
N SER A 829 -7.08 -43.39 -11.50
CA SER A 829 -7.57 -44.51 -12.31
C SER A 829 -6.64 -45.74 -12.33
N ALA A 830 -5.42 -45.63 -11.80
CA ALA A 830 -4.40 -46.72 -11.89
C ALA A 830 -4.59 -47.87 -10.90
N CYS A 831 -5.51 -47.74 -9.94
CA CYS A 831 -5.81 -48.83 -9.02
C CYS A 831 -6.88 -49.77 -9.60
N THR A 832 -6.46 -50.90 -10.13
CA THR A 832 -7.36 -51.90 -10.75
C THR A 832 -8.24 -52.67 -9.76
N SER A 833 -7.96 -52.57 -8.45
CA SER A 833 -8.78 -53.13 -7.37
C SER A 833 -8.57 -52.33 -6.08
N HIS A 834 -9.57 -51.56 -5.71
CA HIS A 834 -9.50 -50.70 -4.51
C HIS A 834 -9.67 -51.56 -3.25
N SER A 835 -8.83 -51.30 -2.22
CA SER A 835 -8.95 -51.81 -0.89
C SER A 835 -9.42 -50.69 0.04
N PHE A 836 -10.72 -50.62 0.29
CA PHE A 836 -11.34 -49.52 1.03
C PHE A 836 -11.30 -49.69 2.54
N VAL A 837 -10.96 -48.65 3.24
CA VAL A 837 -11.33 -48.39 4.64
C VAL A 837 -12.49 -47.42 4.63
N SER A 838 -13.51 -47.66 5.42
CA SER A 838 -14.70 -46.83 5.47
C SER A 838 -14.76 -46.03 6.78
N ASP A 839 -14.96 -44.73 6.67
CA ASP A 839 -15.33 -43.88 7.80
C ASP A 839 -16.73 -43.32 7.59
N THR A 840 -17.54 -43.29 8.63
CA THR A 840 -18.95 -42.88 8.53
C THR A 840 -19.19 -41.66 9.38
N LEU A 841 -19.51 -40.54 8.72
CA LEU A 841 -19.98 -39.34 9.36
C LEU A 841 -21.50 -39.47 9.63
N SER A 842 -21.90 -39.37 10.88
CA SER A 842 -23.32 -39.38 11.24
C SER A 842 -23.98 -38.03 10.92
N PRO A 843 -25.21 -38.00 10.40
CA PRO A 843 -25.90 -36.76 10.13
C PRO A 843 -26.16 -36.00 11.43
N THR A 844 -25.93 -34.67 11.36
CA THR A 844 -26.28 -33.75 12.43
C THR A 844 -27.71 -33.19 12.26
N CYS A 845 -28.11 -32.26 13.08
CA CYS A 845 -29.40 -31.59 12.92
C CYS A 845 -29.43 -30.63 11.68
N VAL A 846 -28.26 -30.25 11.13
CA VAL A 846 -28.13 -29.30 10.03
C VAL A 846 -27.31 -29.83 8.86
N SER A 847 -26.49 -30.85 9.06
CA SER A 847 -25.62 -31.44 8.00
C SER A 847 -25.99 -32.87 7.67
N GLU A 848 -25.79 -33.25 6.40
CA GLU A 848 -25.93 -34.61 5.94
C GLU A 848 -24.86 -35.52 6.58
N GLY A 849 -25.21 -36.78 6.85
CA GLY A 849 -24.25 -37.83 7.16
C GLY A 849 -23.94 -38.64 5.90
N TYR A 850 -22.74 -39.17 5.79
CA TYR A 850 -22.31 -40.02 4.68
C TYR A 850 -21.18 -40.95 5.08
N THR A 851 -20.96 -41.98 4.30
CA THR A 851 -19.82 -42.89 4.49
C THR A 851 -18.78 -42.57 3.42
N VAL A 852 -17.54 -42.23 3.84
CA VAL A 852 -16.38 -42.08 2.98
C VAL A 852 -15.62 -43.41 2.96
N LYS A 853 -15.43 -43.99 1.80
CA LYS A 853 -14.60 -45.16 1.60
C LYS A 853 -13.32 -44.73 0.96
N THR A 854 -12.18 -44.88 1.64
CA THR A 854 -10.85 -44.50 1.17
C THR A 854 -10.06 -45.72 0.78
N CYS A 855 -9.51 -45.76 -0.45
CA CYS A 855 -8.64 -46.88 -0.86
C CYS A 855 -7.26 -46.72 -0.17
N THR A 856 -6.86 -47.75 0.58
CA THR A 856 -5.57 -47.78 1.30
C THR A 856 -4.34 -47.87 0.38
N ILE A 857 -4.57 -48.13 -0.92
CA ILE A 857 -3.50 -48.33 -1.92
C ILE A 857 -3.24 -47.07 -2.72
N CYS A 858 -4.31 -46.35 -3.19
CA CYS A 858 -4.19 -45.21 -4.09
C CYS A 858 -4.82 -43.92 -3.54
N GLY A 859 -5.43 -43.94 -2.35
CA GLY A 859 -6.10 -42.76 -1.78
C GLY A 859 -7.48 -42.44 -2.39
N TYR A 860 -7.92 -43.16 -3.44
CA TYR A 860 -9.25 -42.93 -4.06
C TYR A 860 -10.37 -43.00 -3.04
N THR A 861 -11.28 -42.00 -3.09
CA THR A 861 -12.43 -41.92 -2.19
C THR A 861 -13.76 -42.13 -2.90
N GLU A 862 -14.68 -42.86 -2.28
CA GLU A 862 -16.05 -43.02 -2.72
C GLU A 862 -16.99 -42.60 -1.59
N ILE A 863 -17.90 -41.65 -1.87
CA ILE A 863 -18.91 -41.23 -0.88
C ILE A 863 -20.18 -42.03 -1.13
N SER A 864 -20.62 -42.72 -0.08
CA SER A 864 -21.86 -43.53 -0.11
C SER A 864 -22.74 -43.22 1.09
N ASP A 865 -23.96 -43.79 1.13
CA ASP A 865 -24.88 -43.80 2.27
C ASP A 865 -25.25 -42.41 2.79
N ARG A 866 -25.40 -41.43 1.90
CA ARG A 866 -25.85 -40.07 2.27
C ARG A 866 -27.19 -40.14 3.02
N LYS A 867 -27.23 -39.52 4.20
CA LYS A 867 -28.44 -39.36 5.05
C LYS A 867 -28.64 -37.90 5.30
N GLY A 868 -29.78 -37.35 4.89
CA GLY A 868 -30.11 -35.96 5.12
C GLY A 868 -30.01 -35.52 6.56
N ALA A 869 -29.78 -34.23 6.80
CA ALA A 869 -29.75 -33.62 8.12
C ALA A 869 -31.00 -34.03 8.95
N THR A 870 -30.83 -34.30 10.24
CA THR A 870 -31.90 -34.82 11.09
C THR A 870 -33.01 -33.80 11.38
N GLY A 871 -32.69 -32.50 11.30
CA GLY A 871 -33.61 -31.39 11.65
C GLY A 871 -34.00 -31.33 13.12
N GLN A 872 -33.54 -32.32 13.93
CA GLN A 872 -33.85 -32.39 15.35
C GLN A 872 -32.77 -31.72 16.19
N HIS A 873 -33.11 -30.59 16.80
CA HIS A 873 -32.22 -29.88 17.70
C HIS A 873 -32.26 -30.45 19.11
N LYS A 874 -31.09 -30.76 19.65
CA LYS A 874 -30.93 -31.17 21.05
C LYS A 874 -30.66 -29.94 21.90
N GLU A 875 -31.65 -29.50 22.67
CA GLU A 875 -31.58 -28.32 23.52
C GLU A 875 -30.60 -28.53 24.69
N VAL A 876 -29.71 -27.53 24.84
CA VAL A 876 -28.84 -27.37 26.01
C VAL A 876 -29.04 -25.95 26.54
N SER A 877 -29.23 -25.83 27.84
CA SER A 877 -29.40 -24.56 28.52
C SER A 877 -28.03 -23.88 28.68
N ASP A 878 -27.97 -22.63 28.32
CA ASP A 878 -26.79 -21.79 28.51
C ASP A 878 -26.69 -21.38 29.98
N ALA A 879 -25.47 -21.29 30.49
CA ALA A 879 -25.23 -20.79 31.83
C ALA A 879 -25.60 -19.30 31.91
N SER A 880 -26.21 -18.87 33.01
CA SER A 880 -26.34 -17.44 33.29
C SER A 880 -24.98 -16.86 33.64
N LEU A 881 -24.68 -15.68 33.12
CA LEU A 881 -23.48 -14.92 33.43
C LEU A 881 -23.86 -13.67 34.23
N GLU A 882 -23.21 -13.50 35.39
CA GLU A 882 -23.37 -12.26 36.16
C GLU A 882 -22.64 -11.10 35.46
N ALA A 883 -23.23 -9.89 35.51
CA ALA A 883 -22.60 -8.73 34.94
C ALA A 883 -21.26 -8.42 35.62
N SER A 884 -20.22 -8.20 34.86
CA SER A 884 -18.91 -7.72 35.32
C SER A 884 -18.79 -6.21 35.21
N CYS A 885 -17.63 -5.65 35.55
CA CYS A 885 -17.40 -4.22 35.35
C CYS A 885 -17.31 -3.81 33.86
N CYS A 886 -16.91 -4.72 33.00
CA CYS A 886 -16.70 -4.46 31.56
C CYS A 886 -17.71 -5.17 30.66
N SER A 887 -18.39 -6.21 31.19
CA SER A 887 -19.32 -7.03 30.40
C SER A 887 -20.73 -7.06 31.00
N LYS A 888 -21.72 -7.06 30.13
CA LYS A 888 -23.11 -7.27 30.49
C LYS A 888 -23.29 -8.70 31.01
N GLY A 889 -24.10 -8.88 32.08
CA GLY A 889 -24.56 -10.18 32.49
C GLY A 889 -25.78 -10.62 31.65
N HIS A 890 -26.06 -11.91 31.63
CA HIS A 890 -27.28 -12.42 31.00
C HIS A 890 -27.89 -13.60 31.79
N THR A 891 -29.22 -13.72 31.73
CA THR A 891 -29.89 -14.94 32.12
C THR A 891 -29.56 -16.03 31.11
N GLY A 892 -29.46 -17.28 31.53
CA GLY A 892 -29.23 -18.35 30.57
C GLY A 892 -30.32 -18.40 29.49
N GLY A 893 -29.88 -18.59 28.26
CA GLY A 893 -30.72 -18.94 27.11
C GLY A 893 -30.75 -20.46 26.90
N SER A 894 -31.01 -20.89 25.69
CA SER A 894 -30.77 -22.26 25.27
C SER A 894 -30.39 -22.32 23.79
N HIS A 895 -29.51 -23.27 23.50
CA HIS A 895 -29.09 -23.52 22.11
C HIS A 895 -29.07 -25.00 21.80
N CYS A 896 -28.91 -25.33 20.54
CA CYS A 896 -28.75 -26.73 20.14
C CYS A 896 -27.32 -27.20 20.38
N ALA A 897 -27.14 -28.26 21.17
CA ALA A 897 -25.84 -28.85 21.48
C ALA A 897 -25.00 -29.28 20.25
N SER A 898 -25.63 -29.47 19.09
CA SER A 898 -24.96 -29.97 17.87
C SER A 898 -24.73 -28.94 16.80
N CYS A 899 -25.47 -27.83 16.76
CA CYS A 899 -25.36 -26.83 15.70
C CYS A 899 -25.35 -25.39 16.22
N GLY A 900 -25.36 -25.15 17.51
CA GLY A 900 -25.32 -23.81 18.09
C GLY A 900 -26.59 -22.96 17.88
N LYS A 901 -27.59 -23.41 17.14
CA LYS A 901 -28.80 -22.63 16.88
C LYS A 901 -29.46 -22.23 18.20
N VAL A 902 -29.62 -20.92 18.41
CA VAL A 902 -30.35 -20.39 19.59
C VAL A 902 -31.80 -20.81 19.54
N LEU A 903 -32.25 -21.50 20.59
CA LEU A 903 -33.61 -22.01 20.77
C LEU A 903 -34.41 -21.11 21.72
N SER A 904 -33.76 -20.48 22.70
CA SER A 904 -34.36 -19.42 23.52
C SER A 904 -33.33 -18.32 23.79
N GLN A 905 -33.74 -17.05 23.67
CA GLN A 905 -32.86 -15.91 23.90
C GLN A 905 -32.64 -15.63 25.39
N ALA A 906 -31.41 -15.28 25.75
CA ALA A 906 -31.07 -14.75 27.06
C ALA A 906 -31.53 -13.29 27.25
N SER A 907 -31.89 -12.90 28.48
CA SER A 907 -32.12 -11.49 28.83
C SER A 907 -30.85 -10.90 29.42
N PHE A 908 -30.47 -9.70 29.02
CA PHE A 908 -29.19 -9.04 29.39
C PHE A 908 -29.36 -8.12 30.59
N THR A 909 -28.31 -8.07 31.43
CA THR A 909 -28.12 -7.08 32.50
C THR A 909 -26.96 -6.17 32.16
N PRO A 910 -27.05 -4.82 32.35
CA PRO A 910 -25.95 -3.92 32.04
C PRO A 910 -24.66 -4.24 32.78
N ALA A 911 -23.52 -3.90 32.21
CA ALA A 911 -22.21 -3.99 32.87
C ALA A 911 -22.19 -3.08 34.13
N LEU A 912 -21.45 -3.53 35.16
CA LEU A 912 -21.41 -2.88 36.49
C LEU A 912 -20.50 -1.62 36.52
N GLY A 913 -19.72 -1.34 35.48
CA GLY A 913 -18.69 -0.33 35.45
C GLY A 913 -17.46 -0.69 36.29
N HIS A 914 -16.35 0.03 36.07
CA HIS A 914 -15.11 -0.16 36.84
C HIS A 914 -15.17 0.50 38.21
N ASP A 915 -14.56 -0.15 39.18
CA ASP A 915 -14.33 0.34 40.56
C ASP A 915 -12.85 0.66 40.72
N TRP A 916 -12.47 1.87 40.31
CA TRP A 916 -11.08 2.29 40.24
C TRP A 916 -10.47 2.66 41.61
N VAL A 917 -9.27 2.19 41.87
CA VAL A 917 -8.39 2.63 42.95
C VAL A 917 -7.14 3.22 42.36
N ILE A 918 -6.77 4.42 42.83
CA ILE A 918 -5.57 5.12 42.40
C ILE A 918 -4.48 4.91 43.43
N SER A 919 -3.31 4.44 43.02
CA SER A 919 -2.12 4.32 43.89
C SER A 919 -0.96 5.06 43.26
N LYS A 920 -0.25 5.84 44.08
CA LYS A 920 1.06 6.38 43.65
C LYS A 920 2.06 5.23 43.67
N LEU A 921 2.90 5.17 42.64
CA LEU A 921 3.98 4.19 42.56
C LEU A 921 5.15 4.70 43.45
N ASP A 922 5.63 3.85 44.33
CA ASP A 922 6.78 4.17 45.20
C ASP A 922 8.08 4.28 44.40
N ASP A 923 8.14 3.69 43.25
CA ASP A 923 9.21 3.80 42.22
C ASP A 923 8.59 3.97 40.85
N PRO A 924 8.94 5.03 40.08
CA PRO A 924 8.45 5.19 38.71
C PRO A 924 8.85 3.98 37.89
N SER A 925 7.90 3.08 37.66
CA SER A 925 8.15 1.84 36.93
C SER A 925 8.19 2.10 35.44
N TYR A 926 9.20 1.55 34.77
CA TYR A 926 9.26 1.49 33.30
C TYR A 926 8.27 0.41 32.84
N VAL A 927 7.15 0.81 32.26
CA VAL A 927 6.18 -0.11 31.65
C VAL A 927 6.15 0.19 30.14
N GLY A 928 6.78 -0.67 29.37
CA GLY A 928 6.95 -0.43 27.95
C GLY A 928 7.88 0.74 27.64
N TYR A 929 7.41 1.75 26.91
CA TYR A 929 8.18 2.94 26.50
C TYR A 929 7.90 4.20 27.34
N GLY A 930 7.28 4.08 28.53
CA GLY A 930 6.92 5.22 29.37
C GLY A 930 7.33 5.07 30.82
N VAL A 931 7.54 6.22 31.50
CA VAL A 931 7.73 6.33 32.96
C VAL A 931 6.42 6.87 33.54
N PHE A 932 5.85 6.17 34.52
CA PHE A 932 4.54 6.50 35.09
C PHE A 932 4.66 6.64 36.62
N ASP A 933 3.97 7.61 37.19
CA ASP A 933 4.00 7.88 38.66
C ASP A 933 2.80 7.26 39.38
N TYR A 934 1.74 6.95 38.71
CA TYR A 934 0.50 6.42 39.27
C TYR A 934 -0.02 5.22 38.53
N VAL A 935 -0.70 4.32 39.25
CA VAL A 935 -1.48 3.23 38.66
C VAL A 935 -2.92 3.35 39.12
N HIS A 936 -3.86 3.30 38.17
CA HIS A 936 -5.29 3.11 38.41
C HIS A 936 -5.59 1.62 38.23
N TYR A 937 -6.12 0.94 39.23
CA TYR A 937 -6.54 -0.45 39.10
C TYR A 937 -8.00 -0.62 39.48
N CYS A 938 -8.70 -1.43 38.74
CA CYS A 938 -10.09 -1.76 39.02
C CYS A 938 -10.14 -2.92 40.03
N ARG A 939 -10.83 -2.72 41.17
CA ARG A 939 -10.98 -3.77 42.18
C ARG A 939 -11.79 -4.98 41.72
N ARG A 940 -12.57 -4.84 40.66
CA ARG A 940 -13.48 -5.90 40.19
C ARG A 940 -12.85 -6.78 39.10
N CYS A 941 -12.03 -6.21 38.22
CA CYS A 941 -11.43 -6.94 37.10
C CYS A 941 -9.91 -6.85 37.03
N GLU A 942 -9.27 -6.22 38.03
CA GLU A 942 -7.82 -6.07 38.15
C GLU A 942 -7.12 -5.32 37.01
N LEU A 943 -7.90 -4.76 36.06
CA LEU A 943 -7.36 -3.92 34.99
C LEU A 943 -6.52 -2.79 35.57
N ARG A 944 -5.31 -2.58 35.04
CA ARG A 944 -4.38 -1.55 35.49
C ARG A 944 -4.08 -0.57 34.37
N ILE A 945 -4.22 0.72 34.64
CA ILE A 945 -3.85 1.80 33.73
C ILE A 945 -2.76 2.62 34.40
N TYR A 946 -1.62 2.77 33.73
CA TYR A 946 -0.49 3.54 34.24
C TYR A 946 -0.55 4.95 33.66
N VAL A 947 -0.36 5.97 34.54
CA VAL A 947 -0.41 7.39 34.19
C VAL A 947 0.82 8.10 34.75
N ASN A 948 1.33 9.14 34.05
CA ASN A 948 2.49 9.86 34.51
C ASN A 948 2.12 11.12 35.34
N SER A 949 3.11 11.73 36.03
CA SER A 949 2.94 12.86 36.94
C SER A 949 2.41 14.14 36.24
N ALA A 950 2.44 14.23 34.94
CA ALA A 950 1.91 15.36 34.18
C ALA A 950 0.40 15.26 33.93
N ALA A 951 -0.24 14.15 34.30
CA ALA A 951 -1.69 14.00 34.27
C ALA A 951 -2.32 14.32 35.63
N PRO A 952 -3.53 14.74 35.65
CA PRO A 952 -4.13 15.91 35.08
C PRO A 952 -4.65 16.86 36.17
N SER A 953 -4.75 18.07 35.82
CA SER A 953 -5.60 19.07 36.43
C SER A 953 -7.10 18.74 36.46
N SER A 954 -7.55 17.56 36.13
CA SER A 954 -8.98 17.26 36.03
C SER A 954 -9.44 15.92 36.59
N TYR A 955 -9.09 15.63 37.82
CA TYR A 955 -9.80 14.65 38.63
C TYR A 955 -11.25 15.15 38.92
N TYR A 956 -11.38 16.47 39.13
CA TYR A 956 -12.65 17.13 39.29
C TYR A 956 -13.30 17.41 37.95
N GLY A 957 -14.62 17.33 37.91
CA GLY A 957 -15.45 17.65 36.76
C GLY A 957 -15.76 16.51 35.81
N ASP A 958 -15.00 15.44 35.80
CA ASP A 958 -15.28 14.20 35.04
C ASP A 958 -16.19 13.27 35.87
N VAL A 959 -17.46 13.59 35.92
CA VAL A 959 -18.45 12.98 36.82
C VAL A 959 -18.93 11.63 36.31
N ASP A 960 -18.98 11.41 35.03
CA ASP A 960 -19.35 10.13 34.41
C ASP A 960 -18.16 9.16 34.30
N ILE A 961 -16.95 9.61 34.69
CA ILE A 961 -15.72 8.82 34.75
C ILE A 961 -15.29 8.30 33.36
N ASN A 962 -15.55 9.08 32.31
CA ASN A 962 -15.15 8.71 30.94
C ASN A 962 -13.77 9.27 30.52
N GLY A 963 -13.08 9.98 31.42
CA GLY A 963 -11.77 10.59 31.19
C GLY A 963 -11.81 11.98 30.53
N LYS A 964 -13.00 12.56 30.35
CA LYS A 964 -13.17 13.90 29.74
C LYS A 964 -14.17 14.72 30.54
N VAL A 965 -13.84 15.98 30.78
CA VAL A 965 -14.78 16.94 31.36
C VAL A 965 -15.56 17.64 30.25
N ASN A 966 -16.89 17.44 30.20
CA ASN A 966 -17.74 17.97 29.15
C ASN A 966 -19.16 18.31 29.70
N SER A 967 -20.08 18.72 28.80
CA SER A 967 -21.43 19.11 29.20
C SER A 967 -22.30 17.95 29.74
N ALA A 968 -21.93 16.69 29.47
CA ALA A 968 -22.67 15.55 30.04
C ALA A 968 -22.40 15.43 31.55
N ASP A 969 -21.20 15.74 32.01
CA ASP A 969 -20.80 15.77 33.41
C ASP A 969 -21.58 16.85 34.16
N ALA A 970 -21.66 18.03 33.57
CA ALA A 970 -22.47 19.13 34.12
C ALA A 970 -23.97 18.74 34.22
N LEU A 971 -24.48 18.00 33.20
CA LEU A 971 -25.84 17.48 33.23
C LEU A 971 -26.06 16.48 34.36
N MET A 972 -25.10 15.57 34.59
CA MET A 972 -25.15 14.63 35.70
C MET A 972 -25.16 15.32 37.06
N VAL A 973 -24.38 16.39 37.25
CA VAL A 973 -24.41 17.22 38.45
C VAL A 973 -25.78 17.87 38.61
N LEU A 974 -26.35 18.45 37.56
CA LEU A 974 -27.71 19.06 37.61
C LEU A 974 -28.77 18.01 37.90
N GLN A 975 -28.70 16.83 37.31
CA GLN A 975 -29.61 15.70 37.60
C GLN A 975 -29.47 15.24 39.05
N LYS A 976 -28.30 15.27 39.63
CA LYS A 976 -28.08 14.98 41.07
C LYS A 976 -28.69 16.07 41.92
N VAL A 977 -28.53 17.35 41.59
CA VAL A 977 -29.08 18.49 42.33
C VAL A 977 -30.61 18.40 42.40
N VAL A 978 -31.29 17.92 41.35
CA VAL A 978 -32.77 17.75 41.31
C VAL A 978 -33.18 16.31 41.66
N GLU A 979 -32.30 15.50 42.23
CA GLU A 979 -32.51 14.15 42.73
C GLU A 979 -32.99 13.12 41.68
N LEU A 980 -32.72 13.34 40.38
CA LEU A 980 -33.03 12.41 39.30
C LEU A 980 -32.03 11.26 39.17
N VAL A 981 -30.81 11.44 39.67
CA VAL A 981 -29.76 10.40 39.68
C VAL A 981 -29.11 10.31 41.07
N THR A 982 -28.57 9.11 41.39
CA THR A 982 -27.74 8.89 42.57
C THR A 982 -26.29 8.70 42.09
N LEU A 983 -25.40 9.56 42.52
CA LEU A 983 -23.96 9.48 42.22
C LEU A 983 -23.28 8.54 43.23
N THR A 984 -22.29 7.78 42.79
CA THR A 984 -21.37 7.03 43.66
C THR A 984 -20.51 7.99 44.49
N ASP A 985 -19.84 7.51 45.55
CA ASP A 985 -18.95 8.36 46.38
C ASP A 985 -17.83 8.98 45.54
N GLU A 986 -17.30 8.28 44.54
CA GLU A 986 -16.28 8.81 43.63
C GLU A 986 -16.86 9.88 42.70
N GLN A 987 -18.01 9.65 42.11
CA GLN A 987 -18.71 10.63 41.29
C GLN A 987 -19.09 11.89 42.08
N GLN A 988 -19.47 11.74 43.35
CA GLN A 988 -19.73 12.87 44.23
C GLN A 988 -18.48 13.69 44.46
N THR A 989 -17.33 13.05 44.73
CA THR A 989 -16.03 13.72 44.91
C THR A 989 -15.63 14.48 43.65
N ARG A 990 -15.83 13.89 42.47
CA ARG A 990 -15.52 14.54 41.18
C ARG A 990 -16.49 15.67 40.82
N ALA A 991 -17.72 15.56 41.29
CA ALA A 991 -18.76 16.55 41.05
C ALA A 991 -18.62 17.82 41.88
N ASP A 992 -18.02 17.73 43.06
CA ASP A 992 -17.76 18.87 43.97
C ASP A 992 -16.49 19.62 43.50
N VAL A 993 -16.60 20.35 42.39
CA VAL A 993 -15.44 20.99 41.71
C VAL A 993 -14.98 22.28 42.40
N ASP A 994 -15.67 22.78 43.37
CA ASP A 994 -15.25 23.91 44.20
C ASP A 994 -14.76 23.47 45.60
N ALA A 995 -14.88 22.19 45.94
CA ALA A 995 -14.54 21.57 47.18
C ALA A 995 -15.16 22.24 48.43
N ASP A 996 -16.44 22.58 48.28
CA ASP A 996 -17.23 23.14 49.39
C ASP A 996 -17.97 22.06 50.21
N GLY A 997 -17.88 20.81 49.77
CA GLY A 997 -18.51 19.64 50.37
C GLY A 997 -19.95 19.42 49.98
N LYS A 998 -20.48 20.15 48.97
CA LYS A 998 -21.83 20.03 48.46
C LYS A 998 -21.87 20.01 46.95
N ILE A 999 -22.72 19.16 46.41
CA ILE A 999 -22.95 19.14 44.98
C ILE A 999 -24.13 20.06 44.65
N SER A 1000 -23.89 21.10 43.91
CA SER A 1000 -24.81 22.18 43.62
C SER A 1000 -24.82 22.59 42.13
N SER A 1001 -25.71 23.51 41.78
CA SER A 1001 -25.69 24.10 40.43
C SER A 1001 -24.45 24.96 40.15
N THR A 1002 -23.71 25.37 41.21
CA THR A 1002 -22.43 26.08 41.08
C THR A 1002 -21.34 25.18 40.48
N ASP A 1003 -21.30 23.93 40.90
CA ASP A 1003 -20.39 22.94 40.39
C ASP A 1003 -20.65 22.64 38.91
N ALA A 1004 -21.93 22.47 38.53
CA ALA A 1004 -22.31 22.35 37.15
C ALA A 1004 -21.89 23.55 36.28
N LEU A 1005 -22.01 24.77 36.85
CA LEU A 1005 -21.60 26.00 36.19
C LEU A 1005 -20.05 26.02 35.98
N TYR A 1006 -19.26 25.63 36.97
CA TYR A 1006 -17.80 25.52 36.82
C TYR A 1006 -17.41 24.47 35.78
N ILE A 1007 -18.07 23.31 35.73
CA ILE A 1007 -17.85 22.30 34.71
C ILE A 1007 -18.16 22.87 33.30
N LEU A 1008 -19.27 23.56 33.13
CA LEU A 1008 -19.60 24.21 31.87
C LEU A 1008 -18.58 25.30 31.48
N GLN A 1009 -18.13 26.13 32.42
CA GLN A 1009 -17.11 27.16 32.18
C GLN A 1009 -15.77 26.55 31.77
N PHE A 1010 -15.40 25.43 32.36
CA PHE A 1010 -14.21 24.67 31.96
C PHE A 1010 -14.39 24.10 30.55
N THR A 1011 -15.52 23.49 30.26
CA THR A 1011 -15.84 22.88 28.96
C THR A 1011 -15.75 23.87 27.79
N VAL A 1012 -16.14 25.13 28.02
CA VAL A 1012 -16.07 26.19 26.99
C VAL A 1012 -14.82 27.08 27.09
N GLY A 1013 -13.85 26.67 27.91
CA GLY A 1013 -12.55 27.35 28.01
C GLY A 1013 -12.58 28.71 28.74
N ILE A 1014 -13.64 29.05 29.48
CA ILE A 1014 -13.70 30.25 30.31
C ILE A 1014 -12.75 30.12 31.52
N ILE A 1015 -12.64 28.94 32.10
CA ILE A 1015 -11.66 28.59 33.12
C ILE A 1015 -10.84 27.40 32.64
N ASN A 1016 -9.59 27.29 33.07
CA ASN A 1016 -8.66 26.21 32.70
C ASN A 1016 -8.26 25.31 33.89
N SER A 1017 -8.86 25.53 35.04
CA SER A 1017 -8.74 24.68 36.25
C SER A 1017 -9.91 24.94 37.16
N PHE A 1018 -10.30 23.93 37.96
CA PHE A 1018 -11.38 24.07 38.94
C PHE A 1018 -10.85 24.72 40.26
N PRO A 1019 -11.74 25.35 41.07
CA PRO A 1019 -11.38 25.83 42.36
C PRO A 1019 -10.83 24.74 43.28
N ALA A 1020 -11.32 23.53 43.18
CA ALA A 1020 -10.83 22.36 43.93
C ALA A 1020 -9.39 21.96 43.57
N ASP A 1021 -8.96 22.12 42.31
CA ASP A 1021 -7.58 21.86 41.87
C ASP A 1021 -6.54 22.78 42.51
N ARG A 1022 -6.99 23.88 43.15
CA ARG A 1022 -6.12 24.91 43.77
C ARG A 1022 -6.02 24.78 45.29
N LYS A 1023 -6.80 23.84 45.88
CA LYS A 1023 -6.75 23.51 47.31
C LYS A 1023 -5.93 22.23 47.53
#